data_d802dafebf5acf2c05e0ad934a11ec16
#
_entry.id   d802dafebf5acf2c05e0ad934a11ec16
#
_cell.length_a   1.000
_cell.length_b   1.000
_cell.length_c   1.000
_cell.angle_alpha   90.00
_cell.angle_beta   90.00
_cell.angle_gamma   90.00
#
_symmetry.space_group_name_H-M   'P 1'
#
loop_
_entity.id
_entity.type
_entity.pdbx_description
1 polymer ?
#
loop_
_entity_poly.entity_id
_entity_poly.type
_entity_poly.pdbx_seq_one_letter_code
_entity_poly.pdbx_strand_id
1 'polypeptide(L)'
;MPKSTPRKRPARSLFAQLNDRARTITRENPRATKYTLIAAAAIAVAGCALTGYYYVTFSSMIDARLHGERDRVLPRVFARPLEIRRTEGLSQREVIDRLNDLGYAQRTQVQNRGEFAVDGAQVSVIPRAGSHTGRLLVIGFQRPRPPARGRPQPAATGLTRIETLSVDKKPVPRVTLDAPMLTALIQARVKRRQVPLSALPSRMVQAVLAIEDRRYYSHPGVDPIRMVGALFRNAFGDRPYLEGASTITQQLARNFFLTEEMAIEQQTRQRGLRRKLLEQFMAVILDVRATKDEVLELYLNDVYLGNRGSFAIHGVAEAARLYFGKDVNNLSLGEAATIAGIIQSPGTLSPFNSPDRARERRNVVLRAMADAAFISADAADRSSAEPLSPVARALDAEAPHFVDFVGQTLAEQFPAVTQTTEAVDVYTTLDLHLQRLAQEAITSGIAKVDQLLSRRRRGRVPQAALIAVDPRTGDILAMVGGRSYNQSQFNRAVSANRQPGSVFKPFVFLAAFERAAEDGTPLSPATLVSDEPTTFDADGTPWTPSNYENEYDGEITMRRALAMSRNVATVKVAERAGYGRVADLWRRIGAGATPKAFASIALGVFEATPRDIAEAYTIFPNGGERRRLRPLLRINRGAAEIVVKPLPTTRIARADTTYLVTNMMRSVLSEGTGAAVRASGFGLDAAGKTGTTNDLRDAWFVGFTPELLTVVWVGLDDNQALGLSGAQAALPIWTAFMQRALAGHGDRAFDVPDNINFVEIDRDTGASASPGCLRVVSEAFLLGSEPTEACEVHRF
;
A
#
# COMPACT_ATOMS: atom_id res chain seq x y z
N MET A 1 103.00 4.09 21.96
CA MET A 1 102.09 3.24 22.78
C MET A 1 100.63 3.59 22.39
N PRO A 2 99.90 2.71 21.76
CA PRO A 2 98.52 3.00 21.35
C PRO A 2 97.56 2.61 22.50
N LYS A 3 96.56 3.49 22.78
CA LYS A 3 95.52 3.35 23.76
C LYS A 3 94.51 2.33 23.28
N SER A 4 94.25 1.33 24.08
CA SER A 4 93.20 0.31 23.83
C SER A 4 91.78 0.86 24.04
N THR A 5 90.94 0.79 23.01
CA THR A 5 89.45 1.07 23.07
C THR A 5 88.70 -0.06 23.73
N PRO A 6 87.76 0.19 24.65
CA PRO A 6 86.96 -0.88 25.26
C PRO A 6 85.95 -1.43 24.31
N ARG A 7 85.90 -2.74 24.11
CA ARG A 7 84.86 -3.50 23.35
C ARG A 7 83.51 -3.31 24.02
N LYS A 8 82.54 -2.69 23.32
CA LYS A 8 81.06 -2.70 23.65
C LYS A 8 80.58 -4.15 23.61
N ARG A 9 80.01 -4.63 24.74
CA ARG A 9 79.26 -5.91 24.75
C ARG A 9 78.00 -5.76 23.90
N PRO A 10 77.65 -6.83 23.13
CA PRO A 10 76.42 -6.77 22.28
C PRO A 10 75.20 -6.68 23.20
N ALA A 11 74.24 -5.80 22.84
CA ALA A 11 72.97 -5.65 23.49
C ALA A 11 72.20 -6.96 23.42
N ARG A 12 71.87 -7.57 24.56
CA ARG A 12 70.99 -8.76 24.61
C ARG A 12 69.65 -8.41 24.00
N SER A 13 69.11 -9.26 23.09
CA SER A 13 67.81 -9.08 22.47
C SER A 13 66.72 -8.92 23.56
N LEU A 14 65.73 -8.09 23.31
CA LEU A 14 64.59 -7.86 24.17
C LEU A 14 63.93 -9.17 24.65
N PHE A 15 63.91 -10.16 23.77
CA PHE A 15 63.45 -11.53 24.02
C PHE A 15 64.28 -12.28 25.08
N ALA A 16 65.62 -12.12 25.05
CA ALA A 16 66.49 -12.71 26.06
C ALA A 16 66.31 -12.06 27.42
N GLN A 17 66.13 -10.73 27.49
CA GLN A 17 65.84 -10.00 28.73
C GLN A 17 64.48 -10.36 29.32
N LEU A 18 63.43 -10.55 28.51
CA LEU A 18 62.11 -10.98 28.96
C LEU A 18 62.13 -12.43 29.48
N ASN A 19 62.89 -13.31 28.83
CA ASN A 19 63.03 -14.72 29.21
C ASN A 19 63.82 -14.85 30.54
N ASP A 20 64.87 -14.08 30.76
CA ASP A 20 65.63 -14.03 32.01
C ASP A 20 64.78 -13.45 33.15
N ARG A 21 64.02 -12.37 32.94
CA ARG A 21 63.05 -11.84 33.92
C ARG A 21 61.94 -12.85 34.26
N ALA A 22 61.40 -13.55 33.24
CA ALA A 22 60.40 -14.57 33.49
C ALA A 22 60.98 -15.73 34.35
N ARG A 23 62.20 -16.18 34.07
CA ARG A 23 62.89 -17.22 34.87
C ARG A 23 63.18 -16.77 36.30
N THR A 24 63.53 -15.50 36.54
CA THR A 24 63.78 -14.95 37.87
C THR A 24 62.49 -14.91 38.66
N ILE A 25 61.38 -14.41 38.10
CA ILE A 25 60.05 -14.33 38.75
C ILE A 25 59.56 -15.75 39.10
N THR A 26 59.83 -16.73 38.24
CA THR A 26 59.40 -18.14 38.42
C THR A 26 60.15 -18.78 39.57
N ARG A 27 61.40 -18.45 39.81
CA ARG A 27 62.25 -18.95 40.90
C ARG A 27 61.94 -18.30 42.26
N GLU A 28 61.61 -17.03 42.30
CA GLU A 28 61.36 -16.27 43.51
C GLU A 28 59.97 -16.50 44.12
N ASN A 29 58.94 -16.85 43.23
CA ASN A 29 57.58 -17.07 43.70
C ASN A 29 56.96 -18.32 43.06
N PRO A 30 57.30 -19.55 43.39
CA PRO A 30 56.85 -20.75 42.69
C PRO A 30 55.33 -21.00 42.86
N ARG A 31 54.68 -20.56 43.94
CA ARG A 31 53.22 -20.64 44.13
C ARG A 31 52.47 -19.67 43.24
N ALA A 32 52.92 -18.43 43.17
CA ALA A 32 52.31 -17.42 42.27
C ALA A 32 52.41 -17.84 40.79
N THR A 33 53.56 -18.34 40.38
CA THR A 33 53.77 -18.87 39.00
C THR A 33 52.85 -20.06 38.72
N LYS A 34 52.67 -20.99 39.66
CA LYS A 34 51.74 -22.11 39.50
C LYS A 34 50.29 -21.61 39.32
N TYR A 35 49.83 -20.64 40.13
CA TYR A 35 48.48 -20.09 39.99
C TYR A 35 48.30 -19.30 38.69
N THR A 36 49.28 -18.52 38.25
CA THR A 36 49.22 -17.82 36.96
C THR A 36 49.20 -18.77 35.78
N LEU A 37 49.94 -19.89 35.82
CA LEU A 37 49.87 -20.93 34.80
C LEU A 37 48.52 -21.65 34.78
N ILE A 38 47.95 -21.96 35.96
CA ILE A 38 46.62 -22.58 36.07
C ILE A 38 45.55 -21.60 35.54
N ALA A 39 45.61 -20.32 35.92
CA ALA A 39 44.68 -19.30 35.41
C ALA A 39 44.82 -19.14 33.89
N ALA A 40 46.03 -19.09 33.38
CA ALA A 40 46.25 -19.01 31.92
C ALA A 40 45.71 -20.24 31.17
N ALA A 41 45.92 -21.44 31.75
CA ALA A 41 45.37 -22.68 31.20
C ALA A 41 43.82 -22.69 31.25
N ALA A 42 43.23 -22.24 32.37
CA ALA A 42 41.78 -22.13 32.49
C ALA A 42 41.19 -21.11 31.48
N ILE A 43 41.84 -19.99 31.29
CA ILE A 43 41.45 -18.98 30.29
C ILE A 43 41.56 -19.55 28.86
N ALA A 44 42.66 -20.32 28.60
CA ALA A 44 42.84 -20.96 27.29
C ALA A 44 41.75 -22.04 27.03
N VAL A 45 41.43 -22.86 28.02
CA VAL A 45 40.36 -23.86 27.93
C VAL A 45 39.00 -23.18 27.74
N ALA A 46 38.69 -22.12 28.48
CA ALA A 46 37.47 -21.34 28.33
C ALA A 46 37.41 -20.70 26.96
N GLY A 47 38.52 -20.17 26.45
CA GLY A 47 38.63 -19.62 25.09
C GLY A 47 38.39 -20.67 24.02
N CYS A 48 38.98 -21.87 24.16
CA CYS A 48 38.75 -22.97 23.21
C CYS A 48 37.30 -23.45 23.27
N ALA A 49 36.68 -23.56 24.45
CA ALA A 49 35.27 -23.93 24.60
C ALA A 49 34.33 -22.94 23.96
N LEU A 50 34.58 -21.65 24.19
CA LEU A 50 33.79 -20.55 23.57
C LEU A 50 33.94 -20.54 22.05
N THR A 51 35.14 -20.72 21.52
CA THR A 51 35.41 -20.79 20.07
C THR A 51 34.73 -22.01 19.45
N GLY A 52 34.78 -23.16 20.14
CA GLY A 52 34.10 -24.39 19.72
C GLY A 52 32.57 -24.21 19.71
N TYR A 53 32.01 -23.59 20.72
CA TYR A 53 30.59 -23.27 20.77
C TYR A 53 30.15 -22.39 19.59
N TYR A 54 30.84 -21.28 19.34
CA TYR A 54 30.51 -20.43 18.20
C TYR A 54 30.77 -21.12 16.84
N TYR A 55 31.78 -21.94 16.75
CA TYR A 55 32.05 -22.73 15.53
C TYR A 55 30.88 -23.66 15.20
N VAL A 56 30.39 -24.41 16.17
CA VAL A 56 29.26 -25.34 15.98
C VAL A 56 27.99 -24.59 15.67
N THR A 57 27.71 -23.54 16.44
CA THR A 57 26.50 -22.70 16.24
C THR A 57 26.49 -22.04 14.86
N PHE A 58 27.61 -21.41 14.47
CA PHE A 58 27.69 -20.74 13.17
C PHE A 58 27.72 -21.71 12.01
N SER A 59 28.37 -22.87 12.15
CA SER A 59 28.32 -23.91 11.14
C SER A 59 26.93 -24.43 10.89
N SER A 60 26.15 -24.68 11.95
CA SER A 60 24.76 -25.12 11.82
C SER A 60 23.86 -24.05 11.21
N MET A 61 24.05 -22.77 11.54
CA MET A 61 23.34 -21.64 10.92
C MET A 61 23.66 -21.51 9.43
N ILE A 62 24.94 -21.65 9.07
CA ILE A 62 25.39 -21.58 7.68
C ILE A 62 24.80 -22.74 6.88
N ASP A 63 24.91 -23.97 7.38
CA ASP A 63 24.39 -25.15 6.71
C ASP A 63 22.87 -25.10 6.52
N ALA A 64 22.12 -24.66 7.55
CA ALA A 64 20.68 -24.47 7.45
C ALA A 64 20.29 -23.47 6.38
N ARG A 65 21.03 -22.38 6.27
CA ARG A 65 20.73 -21.32 5.27
C ARG A 65 21.29 -21.59 3.88
N LEU A 66 22.41 -22.31 3.75
CA LEU A 66 22.93 -22.69 2.46
C LEU A 66 22.12 -23.81 1.80
N HIS A 67 21.61 -24.77 2.59
CA HIS A 67 21.02 -25.99 2.09
C HIS A 67 19.53 -26.16 2.43
N GLY A 68 19.03 -25.52 3.51
CA GLY A 68 17.69 -25.74 4.04
C GLY A 68 16.64 -24.69 3.67
N GLU A 69 17.02 -23.45 3.48
CA GLU A 69 16.07 -22.35 3.18
C GLU A 69 16.02 -21.94 1.70
N ARG A 70 16.82 -22.54 0.85
CA ARG A 70 16.85 -22.25 -0.60
C ARG A 70 15.57 -22.64 -1.33
N ASP A 71 14.78 -23.56 -0.78
CA ASP A 71 13.65 -24.18 -1.49
C ASP A 71 12.27 -23.58 -1.14
N ARG A 72 12.18 -22.54 -0.30
CA ARG A 72 10.90 -21.87 -0.06
C ARG A 72 10.59 -20.91 -1.20
N VAL A 73 9.80 -21.38 -2.15
CA VAL A 73 9.26 -20.52 -3.21
C VAL A 73 8.21 -19.59 -2.59
N LEU A 74 8.50 -18.31 -2.59
CA LEU A 74 7.62 -17.31 -1.99
C LEU A 74 6.37 -17.12 -2.86
N PRO A 75 5.17 -17.01 -2.24
CA PRO A 75 3.93 -16.73 -2.97
C PRO A 75 4.04 -15.42 -3.75
N ARG A 76 3.70 -15.48 -5.03
CA ARG A 76 3.61 -14.30 -5.90
C ARG A 76 2.20 -13.75 -5.86
N VAL A 77 2.05 -12.45 -5.64
CA VAL A 77 0.75 -11.76 -5.57
C VAL A 77 0.53 -10.99 -6.86
N PHE A 78 -0.59 -11.25 -7.49
CA PHE A 78 -1.02 -10.60 -8.72
C PHE A 78 -2.28 -9.77 -8.46
N ALA A 79 -2.39 -8.63 -9.11
CA ALA A 79 -3.65 -7.91 -9.23
C ALA A 79 -4.65 -8.74 -10.06
N ARG A 80 -5.88 -8.28 -10.16
CA ARG A 80 -6.86 -8.91 -11.04
C ARG A 80 -6.43 -8.82 -12.50
N PRO A 81 -6.69 -9.84 -13.32
CA PRO A 81 -6.51 -9.73 -14.77
C PRO A 81 -7.41 -8.63 -15.34
N LEU A 82 -6.92 -7.89 -16.31
CA LEU A 82 -7.79 -6.96 -17.04
C LEU A 82 -8.73 -7.73 -17.96
N GLU A 83 -10.00 -7.69 -17.65
CA GLU A 83 -11.06 -8.22 -18.52
C GLU A 83 -11.66 -7.11 -19.36
N ILE A 84 -11.72 -7.31 -20.65
CA ILE A 84 -12.34 -6.39 -21.63
C ILE A 84 -13.53 -7.11 -22.24
N ARG A 85 -14.71 -6.50 -22.09
CA ARG A 85 -15.97 -7.05 -22.64
C ARG A 85 -16.51 -6.14 -23.73
N ARG A 86 -17.08 -6.74 -24.76
CA ARG A 86 -17.87 -6.00 -25.71
C ARG A 86 -19.06 -5.35 -24.98
N THR A 87 -19.36 -4.11 -25.25
CA THR A 87 -20.40 -3.30 -24.57
C THR A 87 -20.02 -2.75 -23.20
N GLU A 88 -18.82 -2.98 -22.71
CA GLU A 88 -18.33 -2.35 -21.48
C GLU A 88 -18.10 -0.84 -21.70
N GLY A 89 -18.39 -0.04 -20.68
CA GLY A 89 -18.28 1.40 -20.69
C GLY A 89 -16.84 1.96 -20.72
N LEU A 90 -15.83 1.14 -21.05
CA LEU A 90 -14.44 1.58 -21.10
C LEU A 90 -14.21 2.53 -22.27
N SER A 91 -13.65 3.69 -22.01
CA SER A 91 -13.20 4.62 -23.02
C SER A 91 -11.87 4.16 -23.65
N GLN A 92 -11.61 4.62 -24.88
CA GLN A 92 -10.33 4.36 -25.54
C GLN A 92 -9.14 4.82 -24.69
N ARG A 93 -9.25 6.01 -24.07
CA ARG A 93 -8.21 6.54 -23.20
C ARG A 93 -7.97 5.63 -21.99
N GLU A 94 -9.02 5.15 -21.36
CA GLU A 94 -8.91 4.26 -20.20
C GLU A 94 -8.26 2.93 -20.58
N VAL A 95 -8.61 2.35 -21.75
CA VAL A 95 -7.93 1.15 -22.24
C VAL A 95 -6.43 1.39 -22.46
N ILE A 96 -6.06 2.54 -23.05
CA ILE A 96 -4.66 2.93 -23.22
C ILE A 96 -3.96 3.09 -21.86
N ASP A 97 -4.58 3.78 -20.92
CA ASP A 97 -4.03 3.97 -19.57
C ASP A 97 -3.85 2.62 -18.86
N ARG A 98 -4.82 1.70 -18.95
CA ARG A 98 -4.72 0.34 -18.39
C ARG A 98 -3.65 -0.51 -19.08
N LEU A 99 -3.46 -0.40 -20.40
CA LEU A 99 -2.37 -1.07 -21.11
C LEU A 99 -0.99 -0.53 -20.70
N ASN A 100 -0.88 0.78 -20.53
CA ASN A 100 0.33 1.40 -19.98
C ASN A 100 0.59 0.93 -18.53
N ASP A 101 -0.46 0.83 -17.72
CA ASP A 101 -0.39 0.31 -16.36
C ASP A 101 0.08 -1.14 -16.33
N LEU A 102 -0.33 -1.95 -17.27
CA LEU A 102 0.17 -3.31 -17.46
C LEU A 102 1.61 -3.35 -18.03
N GLY A 103 2.18 -2.19 -18.39
CA GLY A 103 3.52 -2.13 -18.98
C GLY A 103 3.60 -2.64 -20.41
N TYR A 104 2.51 -2.49 -21.18
CA TYR A 104 2.53 -2.70 -22.62
C TYR A 104 3.23 -1.54 -23.32
N ALA A 105 4.03 -1.85 -24.35
CA ALA A 105 4.74 -0.84 -25.12
C ALA A 105 3.89 -0.31 -26.26
N GLN A 106 3.66 1.01 -26.32
CA GLN A 106 3.00 1.62 -27.46
C GLN A 106 3.93 1.63 -28.68
N ARG A 107 3.42 1.23 -29.84
CA ARG A 107 4.10 1.17 -31.12
C ARG A 107 3.24 1.79 -32.22
N THR A 108 3.80 2.05 -33.37
CA THR A 108 3.04 2.44 -34.57
C THR A 108 2.32 1.24 -35.18
N GLN A 109 2.92 0.03 -35.11
CA GLN A 109 2.33 -1.23 -35.47
C GLN A 109 2.74 -2.29 -34.46
N VAL A 110 1.83 -3.22 -34.12
CA VAL A 110 2.12 -4.31 -33.19
C VAL A 110 2.78 -5.48 -33.92
N GLN A 111 3.90 -5.96 -33.38
CA GLN A 111 4.65 -7.09 -33.94
C GLN A 111 4.92 -8.17 -32.88
N ASN A 112 5.10 -7.78 -31.63
CA ASN A 112 5.49 -8.64 -30.54
C ASN A 112 4.47 -8.66 -29.40
N ARG A 113 4.53 -9.73 -28.60
CA ARG A 113 3.73 -9.82 -27.35
C ARG A 113 4.06 -8.67 -26.40
N GLY A 114 3.04 -8.07 -25.82
CA GLY A 114 3.20 -6.93 -24.91
C GLY A 114 3.32 -5.59 -25.62
N GLU A 115 2.94 -5.52 -26.88
CA GLU A 115 2.84 -4.27 -27.64
C GLU A 115 1.38 -3.91 -27.93
N PHE A 116 1.11 -2.60 -28.04
CA PHE A 116 -0.16 -2.09 -28.53
C PHE A 116 0.05 -0.90 -29.47
N ALA A 117 -0.90 -0.68 -30.37
CA ALA A 117 -0.93 0.45 -31.28
C ALA A 117 -2.32 1.09 -31.27
N VAL A 118 -2.35 2.41 -31.48
CA VAL A 118 -3.57 3.21 -31.56
C VAL A 118 -3.71 3.75 -32.98
N ASP A 119 -4.82 3.41 -33.64
CA ASP A 119 -5.14 3.90 -34.96
C ASP A 119 -6.58 4.43 -34.99
N GLY A 120 -6.73 5.77 -34.95
CA GLY A 120 -8.03 6.42 -34.86
C GLY A 120 -8.85 5.94 -33.67
N ALA A 121 -10.01 5.33 -33.93
CA ALA A 121 -10.89 4.77 -32.91
C ALA A 121 -10.61 3.29 -32.61
N GLN A 122 -9.45 2.75 -32.96
CA GLN A 122 -9.08 1.38 -32.70
C GLN A 122 -7.81 1.29 -31.84
N VAL A 123 -7.75 0.27 -31.00
CA VAL A 123 -6.55 -0.14 -30.25
C VAL A 123 -6.27 -1.59 -30.59
N SER A 124 -5.08 -1.84 -31.15
CA SER A 124 -4.58 -3.18 -31.48
C SER A 124 -3.59 -3.63 -30.41
N VAL A 125 -3.68 -4.86 -29.93
CA VAL A 125 -2.86 -5.39 -28.84
C VAL A 125 -2.45 -6.83 -29.14
N ILE A 126 -1.20 -7.21 -28.83
CA ILE A 126 -0.79 -8.62 -28.78
C ILE A 126 -0.55 -9.02 -27.32
N PRO A 127 -1.50 -9.75 -26.68
CA PRO A 127 -1.40 -10.11 -25.26
C PRO A 127 -0.18 -10.98 -24.94
N ARG A 128 0.46 -10.72 -23.80
CA ARG A 128 1.57 -11.53 -23.26
C ARG A 128 1.08 -12.80 -22.60
N ALA A 129 -0.08 -12.70 -21.94
CA ALA A 129 -0.75 -13.80 -21.25
C ALA A 129 -2.27 -13.56 -21.28
N GLY A 130 -3.05 -14.51 -20.78
CA GLY A 130 -4.51 -14.43 -20.75
C GLY A 130 -5.18 -15.33 -21.79
N SER A 131 -6.43 -15.03 -22.16
CA SER A 131 -7.26 -15.92 -22.98
C SER A 131 -6.82 -16.07 -24.45
N HIS A 132 -6.09 -15.10 -24.97
CA HIS A 132 -5.67 -15.07 -26.38
C HIS A 132 -4.21 -14.65 -26.54
N THR A 133 -3.34 -15.25 -25.77
CA THR A 133 -1.90 -14.98 -25.74
C THR A 133 -1.27 -15.05 -27.13
N GLY A 134 -0.54 -14.02 -27.52
CA GLY A 134 0.20 -13.95 -28.78
C GLY A 134 -0.65 -13.76 -30.04
N ARG A 135 -1.97 -13.58 -29.91
CA ARG A 135 -2.88 -13.33 -31.02
C ARG A 135 -3.23 -11.85 -31.12
N LEU A 136 -3.50 -11.37 -32.31
CA LEU A 136 -3.86 -9.97 -32.53
C LEU A 136 -5.29 -9.69 -32.04
N LEU A 137 -5.40 -8.92 -30.96
CA LEU A 137 -6.63 -8.35 -30.43
C LEU A 137 -6.84 -6.97 -31.03
N VAL A 138 -8.06 -6.71 -31.52
CA VAL A 138 -8.47 -5.39 -32.00
C VAL A 138 -9.72 -4.94 -31.24
N ILE A 139 -9.64 -3.78 -30.61
CA ILE A 139 -10.68 -3.13 -29.83
C ILE A 139 -11.12 -1.90 -30.61
N GLY A 140 -12.36 -1.88 -31.09
CA GLY A 140 -12.93 -0.73 -31.79
C GLY A 140 -13.87 0.05 -30.89
N PHE A 141 -13.74 1.36 -30.90
CA PHE A 141 -14.54 2.27 -30.08
C PHE A 141 -15.52 3.05 -30.95
N GLN A 142 -16.70 3.31 -30.40
CA GLN A 142 -17.73 4.12 -31.06
C GLN A 142 -17.20 5.55 -31.27
N ARG A 143 -17.29 6.05 -32.50
CA ARG A 143 -16.92 7.46 -32.76
C ARG A 143 -18.02 8.38 -32.21
N PRO A 144 -17.66 9.50 -31.55
CA PRO A 144 -18.64 10.50 -31.15
C PRO A 144 -19.41 10.96 -32.40
N ARG A 145 -20.74 10.89 -32.38
CA ARG A 145 -21.56 11.51 -33.46
C ARG A 145 -21.38 13.03 -33.41
N PRO A 146 -21.11 13.68 -34.53
CA PRO A 146 -21.09 15.12 -34.55
C PRO A 146 -22.46 15.67 -34.09
N PRO A 147 -22.49 16.75 -33.31
CA PRO A 147 -23.73 17.32 -32.79
C PRO A 147 -24.66 17.71 -33.98
N ALA A 148 -25.92 17.31 -33.89
CA ALA A 148 -26.93 17.77 -34.83
C ALA A 148 -27.05 19.31 -34.72
N ARG A 149 -26.97 19.96 -35.85
CA ARG A 149 -27.05 21.43 -35.93
C ARG A 149 -28.33 21.94 -35.24
N GLY A 150 -28.17 22.74 -34.17
CA GLY A 150 -29.26 23.56 -33.63
C GLY A 150 -29.73 23.29 -32.18
N ARG A 151 -29.08 22.42 -31.40
CA ARG A 151 -29.34 22.32 -29.95
C ARG A 151 -28.03 22.40 -29.16
N PRO A 152 -27.91 23.28 -28.15
CA PRO A 152 -26.79 23.20 -27.22
C PRO A 152 -26.98 21.90 -26.42
N GLN A 153 -26.23 20.86 -26.76
CA GLN A 153 -26.09 19.69 -25.91
C GLN A 153 -25.17 20.09 -24.74
N PRO A 154 -25.49 19.64 -23.49
CA PRO A 154 -24.50 19.66 -22.45
C PRO A 154 -23.28 18.91 -22.99
N ALA A 155 -22.08 19.40 -22.66
CA ALA A 155 -20.83 18.89 -23.15
C ALA A 155 -20.89 17.36 -23.11
N ALA A 156 -21.04 16.74 -24.30
CA ALA A 156 -21.12 15.29 -24.41
C ALA A 156 -19.77 14.75 -23.93
N THR A 157 -19.71 14.31 -22.69
CA THR A 157 -18.74 13.32 -22.24
C THR A 157 -18.98 12.13 -23.16
N GLY A 158 -18.19 12.05 -24.23
CA GLY A 158 -18.38 11.04 -25.26
C GLY A 158 -18.25 9.65 -24.62
N LEU A 159 -19.37 9.00 -24.42
CA LEU A 159 -19.47 7.61 -24.06
C LEU A 159 -18.87 6.79 -25.21
N THR A 160 -17.55 6.63 -25.19
CA THR A 160 -16.84 5.77 -26.14
C THR A 160 -16.91 4.35 -25.62
N ARG A 161 -18.03 3.68 -25.95
CA ARG A 161 -18.20 2.26 -25.67
C ARG A 161 -17.34 1.42 -26.60
N ILE A 162 -16.89 0.29 -26.13
CA ILE A 162 -16.30 -0.74 -26.98
C ILE A 162 -17.41 -1.27 -27.90
N GLU A 163 -17.32 -0.95 -29.18
CA GLU A 163 -18.28 -1.37 -30.19
C GLU A 163 -17.92 -2.73 -30.77
N THR A 164 -16.62 -2.93 -31.03
CA THR A 164 -16.12 -4.18 -31.59
C THR A 164 -14.96 -4.73 -30.77
N LEU A 165 -14.98 -6.04 -30.55
CA LEU A 165 -13.91 -6.78 -29.93
C LEU A 165 -13.66 -8.03 -30.78
N SER A 166 -12.45 -8.15 -31.34
CA SER A 166 -12.09 -9.24 -32.21
C SER A 166 -10.68 -9.73 -31.97
N VAL A 167 -10.49 -11.05 -32.17
CA VAL A 167 -9.18 -11.71 -32.14
C VAL A 167 -8.95 -12.36 -33.50
N ASP A 168 -7.84 -12.00 -34.16
CA ASP A 168 -7.54 -12.43 -35.54
C ASP A 168 -8.75 -12.24 -36.48
N LYS A 169 -9.38 -11.06 -36.38
CA LYS A 169 -10.58 -10.66 -37.15
C LYS A 169 -11.86 -11.45 -36.83
N LYS A 170 -11.85 -12.36 -35.82
CA LYS A 170 -13.06 -13.07 -35.39
C LYS A 170 -13.66 -12.37 -34.18
N PRO A 171 -14.94 -12.01 -34.14
CA PRO A 171 -15.58 -11.36 -33.03
C PRO A 171 -15.58 -12.26 -31.78
N VAL A 172 -15.29 -11.66 -30.61
CA VAL A 172 -15.31 -12.35 -29.32
C VAL A 172 -16.10 -11.52 -28.31
N PRO A 173 -16.82 -12.14 -27.37
CA PRO A 173 -17.60 -11.41 -26.37
C PRO A 173 -16.73 -10.76 -25.28
N ARG A 174 -15.62 -11.40 -24.96
CA ARG A 174 -14.69 -10.94 -23.90
C ARG A 174 -13.26 -11.40 -24.17
N VAL A 175 -12.31 -10.65 -23.64
CA VAL A 175 -10.88 -10.98 -23.63
C VAL A 175 -10.33 -10.69 -22.24
N THR A 176 -9.48 -11.58 -21.75
CA THR A 176 -8.75 -11.39 -20.50
C THR A 176 -7.27 -11.22 -20.82
N LEU A 177 -6.69 -10.13 -20.39
CA LEU A 177 -5.26 -9.86 -20.49
C LEU A 177 -4.53 -10.35 -19.23
N ASP A 178 -3.21 -10.22 -19.25
CA ASP A 178 -2.36 -10.62 -18.14
C ASP A 178 -2.70 -9.88 -16.83
N ALA A 179 -2.46 -10.57 -15.71
CA ALA A 179 -2.52 -9.99 -14.38
C ALA A 179 -1.16 -9.40 -14.01
N PRO A 180 -1.07 -8.13 -13.64
CA PRO A 180 0.20 -7.55 -13.20
C PRO A 180 0.61 -8.13 -11.85
N MET A 181 1.88 -8.50 -11.72
CA MET A 181 2.44 -8.95 -10.46
C MET A 181 2.65 -7.75 -9.53
N LEU A 182 1.96 -7.73 -8.38
CA LEU A 182 2.11 -6.69 -7.36
C LEU A 182 3.42 -6.87 -6.59
N THR A 183 3.68 -8.08 -6.12
CA THR A 183 4.90 -8.45 -5.39
C THR A 183 4.99 -9.97 -5.20
N ALA A 184 6.15 -10.44 -4.72
CA ALA A 184 6.26 -11.72 -4.04
C ALA A 184 6.07 -11.48 -2.53
N LEU A 185 5.21 -12.25 -1.88
CA LEU A 185 5.03 -12.18 -0.43
C LEU A 185 6.29 -12.71 0.25
N ILE A 186 6.91 -11.88 1.07
CA ILE A 186 8.12 -12.21 1.80
C ILE A 186 7.84 -12.01 3.29
N GLN A 187 8.32 -12.94 4.10
CA GLN A 187 8.33 -12.81 5.57
C GLN A 187 9.09 -11.58 6.07
N ALA A 188 9.88 -10.94 5.21
CA ALA A 188 10.60 -9.70 5.49
C ALA A 188 10.65 -8.85 4.22
N ARG A 189 9.63 -8.10 3.88
CA ARG A 189 9.59 -6.89 3.02
C ARG A 189 10.76 -6.67 2.02
N VAL A 190 11.31 -7.76 1.45
CA VAL A 190 12.53 -7.75 0.65
C VAL A 190 12.23 -8.31 -0.73
N LYS A 191 12.35 -7.49 -1.76
CA LYS A 191 12.31 -7.99 -3.14
C LYS A 191 13.66 -8.62 -3.46
N ARG A 192 13.66 -9.93 -3.72
CA ARG A 192 14.82 -10.70 -4.15
C ARG A 192 14.50 -11.42 -5.45
N ARG A 193 15.37 -11.30 -6.42
CA ARG A 193 15.39 -12.13 -7.62
C ARG A 193 16.70 -12.89 -7.59
N GLN A 194 16.65 -14.17 -7.30
CA GLN A 194 17.83 -15.01 -7.32
C GLN A 194 18.27 -15.27 -8.76
N VAL A 195 19.54 -14.98 -9.03
CA VAL A 195 20.18 -15.21 -10.32
C VAL A 195 21.50 -15.93 -10.04
N PRO A 196 21.74 -17.12 -10.65
CA PRO A 196 22.99 -17.82 -10.46
C PRO A 196 24.17 -16.95 -10.94
N LEU A 197 25.31 -17.06 -10.28
CA LEU A 197 26.51 -16.25 -10.60
C LEU A 197 26.90 -16.38 -12.08
N SER A 198 26.77 -17.57 -12.65
CA SER A 198 27.03 -17.86 -14.06
C SER A 198 26.11 -17.11 -15.04
N ALA A 199 24.94 -16.67 -14.59
CA ALA A 199 24.01 -15.87 -15.40
C ALA A 199 24.15 -14.36 -15.19
N LEU A 200 25.05 -13.91 -14.30
CA LEU A 200 25.35 -12.49 -14.11
C LEU A 200 26.42 -12.02 -15.11
N PRO A 201 26.25 -10.84 -15.73
CA PRO A 201 27.24 -10.33 -16.65
C PRO A 201 28.55 -9.97 -15.91
N SER A 202 29.68 -10.28 -16.51
CA SER A 202 31.00 -10.05 -15.91
C SER A 202 31.22 -8.61 -15.46
N ARG A 203 30.72 -7.61 -16.23
CA ARG A 203 30.77 -6.18 -15.86
C ARG A 203 30.11 -5.87 -14.51
N MET A 204 29.01 -6.57 -14.13
CA MET A 204 28.35 -6.38 -12.83
C MET A 204 29.18 -6.96 -11.70
N VAL A 205 29.65 -8.18 -11.88
CA VAL A 205 30.52 -8.88 -10.91
C VAL A 205 31.80 -8.09 -10.68
N GLN A 206 32.48 -7.70 -11.76
CA GLN A 206 33.72 -6.93 -11.71
C GLN A 206 33.55 -5.54 -11.06
N ALA A 207 32.43 -4.85 -11.31
CA ALA A 207 32.13 -3.57 -10.67
C ALA A 207 32.04 -3.69 -9.14
N VAL A 208 31.38 -4.75 -8.65
CA VAL A 208 31.26 -5.01 -7.20
C VAL A 208 32.62 -5.39 -6.62
N LEU A 209 33.33 -6.32 -7.25
CA LEU A 209 34.67 -6.74 -6.79
C LEU A 209 35.65 -5.58 -6.75
N ALA A 210 35.68 -4.72 -7.78
CA ALA A 210 36.61 -3.58 -7.86
C ALA A 210 36.44 -2.60 -6.68
N ILE A 211 35.20 -2.33 -6.27
CA ILE A 211 34.93 -1.30 -5.27
C ILE A 211 34.83 -1.87 -3.85
N GLU A 212 34.29 -3.07 -3.70
CA GLU A 212 34.05 -3.67 -2.37
C GLU A 212 35.21 -4.54 -1.92
N ASP A 213 35.73 -5.43 -2.80
CA ASP A 213 36.74 -6.39 -2.39
C ASP A 213 37.60 -6.87 -3.55
N ARG A 214 38.57 -6.03 -3.96
CA ARG A 214 39.43 -6.31 -5.12
C ARG A 214 40.23 -7.63 -5.00
N ARG A 215 40.53 -8.09 -3.78
CA ARG A 215 41.27 -9.30 -3.50
C ARG A 215 40.43 -10.47 -3.03
N TYR A 216 39.14 -10.45 -3.33
CA TYR A 216 38.14 -11.38 -2.85
C TYR A 216 38.56 -12.84 -2.95
N TYR A 217 39.13 -13.27 -4.09
CA TYR A 217 39.56 -14.65 -4.34
C TYR A 217 40.86 -15.02 -3.65
N SER A 218 41.60 -14.09 -3.04
CA SER A 218 42.93 -14.31 -2.49
C SER A 218 43.05 -14.29 -0.96
N HIS A 219 41.97 -14.11 -0.23
CA HIS A 219 41.99 -14.09 1.22
C HIS A 219 40.93 -15.04 1.83
N PRO A 220 41.13 -15.59 3.06
CA PRO A 220 40.21 -16.54 3.70
C PRO A 220 39.07 -15.85 4.45
N GLY A 221 38.12 -15.23 3.73
CA GLY A 221 36.98 -14.53 4.31
C GLY A 221 37.29 -13.17 4.96
N VAL A 222 38.47 -12.99 5.50
CA VAL A 222 39.01 -11.74 6.09
C VAL A 222 40.32 -11.37 5.38
N ASP A 223 40.54 -10.10 5.10
CA ASP A 223 41.74 -9.59 4.45
C ASP A 223 42.66 -8.88 5.46
N PRO A 224 43.66 -9.58 6.07
CA PRO A 224 44.53 -8.98 7.08
C PRO A 224 45.40 -7.85 6.53
N ILE A 225 45.82 -7.95 5.24
CA ILE A 225 46.69 -6.93 4.62
C ILE A 225 45.90 -5.61 4.47
N ARG A 226 44.62 -5.72 4.02
CA ARG A 226 43.73 -4.56 3.88
C ARG A 226 43.42 -3.96 5.26
N MET A 227 43.24 -4.81 6.28
CA MET A 227 42.98 -4.34 7.66
C MET A 227 44.14 -3.53 8.20
N VAL A 228 45.38 -4.02 8.09
CA VAL A 228 46.59 -3.31 8.52
C VAL A 228 46.77 -2.03 7.69
N GLY A 229 46.59 -2.10 6.40
CA GLY A 229 46.69 -0.93 5.51
C GLY A 229 45.67 0.16 5.83
N ALA A 230 44.44 -0.22 6.12
CA ALA A 230 43.39 0.71 6.53
C ALA A 230 43.66 1.31 7.92
N LEU A 231 44.12 0.51 8.87
CA LEU A 231 44.52 0.98 10.20
C LEU A 231 45.62 2.04 10.10
N PHE A 232 46.66 1.78 9.28
CA PHE A 232 47.77 2.69 9.07
C PHE A 232 47.34 4.00 8.39
N ARG A 233 46.51 3.92 7.34
CA ARG A 233 45.96 5.10 6.64
C ARG A 233 44.98 5.90 7.51
N ASN A 234 44.19 5.25 8.34
CA ASN A 234 43.27 5.93 9.26
C ASN A 234 44.02 6.59 10.44
N ALA A 235 45.19 6.05 10.83
CA ALA A 235 46.01 6.59 11.93
C ALA A 235 46.94 7.73 11.50
N PHE A 236 47.42 7.70 10.26
CA PHE A 236 48.47 8.57 9.78
C PHE A 236 48.11 9.31 8.47
N GLY A 237 46.92 9.13 7.92
CA GLY A 237 46.53 9.77 6.66
C GLY A 237 45.70 11.04 6.88
N ASP A 238 45.90 12.05 6.06
CA ASP A 238 45.19 13.36 6.08
C ASP A 238 43.78 13.33 5.44
N ARG A 239 43.13 12.17 5.37
CA ARG A 239 41.81 12.07 4.73
C ARG A 239 40.67 12.32 5.71
N PRO A 240 39.61 13.07 5.31
CA PRO A 240 38.49 13.41 6.19
C PRO A 240 37.51 12.24 6.45
N TYR A 241 37.81 11.04 5.95
CA TYR A 241 36.95 9.85 6.12
C TYR A 241 37.76 8.59 6.37
N LEU A 242 37.21 7.72 7.24
CA LEU A 242 37.79 6.44 7.58
C LEU A 242 37.68 5.44 6.42
N GLU A 243 38.78 4.82 6.03
CA GLU A 243 38.79 3.78 4.99
C GLU A 243 38.26 2.45 5.55
N GLY A 244 37.23 1.88 4.90
CA GLY A 244 36.62 0.60 5.31
C GLY A 244 37.50 -0.60 4.90
N ALA A 245 37.71 -1.53 5.82
CA ALA A 245 38.50 -2.75 5.61
C ALA A 245 37.68 -4.03 5.57
N SER A 246 36.33 -3.93 5.51
CA SER A 246 35.44 -5.09 5.51
C SER A 246 35.42 -5.77 4.14
N THR A 247 35.48 -7.11 4.12
CA THR A 247 35.40 -7.93 2.92
C THR A 247 33.95 -8.24 2.54
N ILE A 248 33.69 -8.72 1.32
CA ILE A 248 32.38 -9.20 0.88
C ILE A 248 31.86 -10.29 1.81
N THR A 249 32.70 -11.26 2.20
CA THR A 249 32.35 -12.33 3.13
C THR A 249 31.92 -11.79 4.49
N GLN A 250 32.61 -10.77 5.03
CA GLN A 250 32.23 -10.09 6.28
C GLN A 250 30.90 -9.35 6.16
N GLN A 251 30.68 -8.68 5.03
CA GLN A 251 29.41 -8.00 4.78
C GLN A 251 28.25 -8.99 4.69
N LEU A 252 28.43 -10.12 4.02
CA LEU A 252 27.45 -11.19 3.96
C LEU A 252 27.19 -11.77 5.35
N ALA A 253 28.24 -12.10 6.10
CA ALA A 253 28.12 -12.59 7.48
C ALA A 253 27.30 -11.66 8.35
N ARG A 254 27.58 -10.36 8.31
CA ARG A 254 26.87 -9.34 9.06
C ARG A 254 25.40 -9.23 8.66
N ASN A 255 25.12 -9.07 7.35
CA ASN A 255 23.79 -8.71 6.88
C ASN A 255 22.84 -9.91 6.81
N PHE A 256 23.38 -11.12 6.67
CA PHE A 256 22.61 -12.32 6.43
C PHE A 256 22.45 -13.19 7.69
N PHE A 257 23.48 -13.24 8.55
CA PHE A 257 23.49 -14.11 9.71
C PHE A 257 23.42 -13.39 11.05
N LEU A 258 23.93 -12.16 11.17
CA LEU A 258 23.98 -11.38 12.43
C LEU A 258 22.90 -10.27 12.49
N THR A 259 21.70 -10.58 12.03
CA THR A 259 20.59 -9.60 11.97
C THR A 259 20.08 -9.17 13.35
N GLU A 260 20.10 -10.08 14.34
CA GLU A 260 19.67 -9.75 15.71
C GLU A 260 20.65 -8.81 16.39
N GLU A 261 21.95 -9.07 16.27
CA GLU A 261 22.99 -8.19 16.79
C GLU A 261 22.97 -6.81 16.16
N MET A 262 22.65 -6.75 14.87
CA MET A 262 22.44 -5.46 14.18
C MET A 262 21.22 -4.70 14.72
N ALA A 263 20.11 -5.40 14.99
CA ALA A 263 18.92 -4.79 15.58
C ALA A 263 19.21 -4.20 16.98
N ILE A 264 19.97 -4.91 17.80
CA ILE A 264 20.40 -4.45 19.13
C ILE A 264 21.28 -3.19 19.00
N GLU A 265 22.26 -3.17 18.07
CA GLU A 265 23.10 -1.98 17.83
C GLU A 265 22.29 -0.77 17.35
N GLN A 266 21.27 -0.98 16.52
CA GLN A 266 20.38 0.10 16.07
C GLN A 266 19.57 0.69 17.23
N GLN A 267 19.06 -0.16 18.13
CA GLN A 267 18.30 0.28 19.30
C GLN A 267 19.19 1.00 20.33
N THR A 268 20.39 0.48 20.58
CA THR A 268 21.32 1.04 21.59
C THR A 268 22.17 2.19 21.08
N ARG A 269 22.23 2.40 19.76
CA ARG A 269 23.12 3.36 19.06
C ARG A 269 24.62 3.18 19.39
N GLN A 270 25.02 2.03 19.91
CA GLN A 270 26.40 1.71 20.25
C GLN A 270 26.96 0.66 19.28
N ARG A 271 28.03 0.98 18.58
CA ARG A 271 28.75 0.01 17.74
C ARG A 271 29.58 -0.93 18.62
N GLY A 272 29.23 -2.21 18.67
CA GLY A 272 29.87 -3.19 19.56
C GLY A 272 31.09 -3.85 18.94
N LEU A 273 32.21 -3.84 19.65
CA LEU A 273 33.39 -4.66 19.31
C LEU A 273 33.03 -6.16 19.22
N ARG A 274 32.12 -6.62 20.07
CA ARG A 274 31.64 -8.00 20.10
C ARG A 274 31.08 -8.41 18.74
N ARG A 275 30.16 -7.63 18.17
CA ARG A 275 29.60 -7.94 16.84
C ARG A 275 30.68 -8.00 15.77
N LYS A 276 31.66 -7.07 15.81
CA LYS A 276 32.73 -7.08 14.80
C LYS A 276 33.63 -8.32 14.90
N LEU A 277 33.87 -8.82 16.10
CA LEU A 277 34.60 -10.08 16.30
C LEU A 277 33.78 -11.29 15.80
N LEU A 278 32.48 -11.34 16.11
CA LEU A 278 31.59 -12.39 15.61
C LEU A 278 31.50 -12.38 14.08
N GLU A 279 31.41 -11.19 13.44
CA GLU A 279 31.42 -10.99 12.00
C GLU A 279 32.69 -11.56 11.35
N GLN A 280 33.87 -11.27 11.92
CA GLN A 280 35.14 -11.80 11.43
C GLN A 280 35.21 -13.33 11.56
N PHE A 281 34.82 -13.85 12.72
CA PHE A 281 34.86 -15.30 12.97
C PHE A 281 33.89 -16.06 12.06
N MET A 282 32.67 -15.55 11.89
CA MET A 282 31.70 -16.12 10.96
C MET A 282 32.16 -16.04 9.51
N ALA A 283 32.82 -14.96 9.10
CA ALA A 283 33.35 -14.81 7.74
C ALA A 283 34.41 -15.88 7.42
N VAL A 284 35.26 -16.24 8.40
CA VAL A 284 36.25 -17.32 8.24
C VAL A 284 35.54 -18.68 8.12
N ILE A 285 34.53 -18.94 8.99
CA ILE A 285 33.79 -20.21 8.91
C ILE A 285 33.03 -20.31 7.58
N LEU A 286 32.42 -19.23 7.13
CA LEU A 286 31.70 -19.19 5.86
C LEU A 286 32.61 -19.49 4.68
N ASP A 287 33.83 -18.97 4.68
CA ASP A 287 34.82 -19.21 3.64
C ASP A 287 35.35 -20.67 3.61
N VAL A 288 35.29 -21.34 4.76
CA VAL A 288 35.63 -22.78 4.86
C VAL A 288 34.48 -23.69 4.42
N ARG A 289 33.25 -23.24 4.63
CA ARG A 289 32.02 -24.02 4.39
C ARG A 289 31.41 -23.83 3.00
N ALA A 290 31.70 -22.72 2.34
CA ALA A 290 31.17 -22.38 1.02
C ALA A 290 32.31 -21.99 0.08
N THR A 291 32.15 -22.28 -1.18
CA THR A 291 33.11 -21.81 -2.21
C THR A 291 33.02 -20.29 -2.37
N LYS A 292 34.07 -19.70 -2.88
CA LYS A 292 34.09 -18.25 -3.19
C LYS A 292 32.92 -17.82 -4.10
N ASP A 293 32.61 -18.65 -5.09
CA ASP A 293 31.53 -18.39 -6.02
C ASP A 293 30.15 -18.47 -5.35
N GLU A 294 29.93 -19.43 -4.44
CA GLU A 294 28.68 -19.52 -3.67
C GLU A 294 28.50 -18.31 -2.74
N VAL A 295 29.55 -17.88 -2.06
CA VAL A 295 29.51 -16.67 -1.20
C VAL A 295 29.23 -15.43 -2.02
N LEU A 296 29.85 -15.30 -3.19
CA LEU A 296 29.65 -14.16 -4.09
C LEU A 296 28.23 -14.16 -4.69
N GLU A 297 27.72 -15.33 -5.07
CA GLU A 297 26.34 -15.49 -5.56
C GLU A 297 25.35 -15.06 -4.51
N LEU A 298 25.49 -15.54 -3.28
CA LEU A 298 24.63 -15.13 -2.16
C LEU A 298 24.70 -13.63 -1.91
N TYR A 299 25.91 -13.06 -1.91
CA TYR A 299 26.10 -11.63 -1.70
C TYR A 299 25.40 -10.80 -2.75
N LEU A 300 25.62 -11.10 -4.04
CA LEU A 300 25.05 -10.36 -5.16
C LEU A 300 23.51 -10.49 -5.23
N ASN A 301 22.94 -11.56 -4.69
CA ASN A 301 21.50 -11.75 -4.57
C ASN A 301 20.89 -11.14 -3.31
N ASP A 302 21.69 -10.86 -2.25
CA ASP A 302 21.19 -10.40 -0.96
C ASP A 302 21.55 -8.95 -0.62
N VAL A 303 22.59 -8.39 -1.22
CA VAL A 303 23.08 -7.06 -0.87
C VAL A 303 21.98 -6.01 -0.94
N TYR A 304 21.84 -5.24 0.15
CA TYR A 304 20.87 -4.16 0.23
C TYR A 304 21.30 -2.96 -0.61
N LEU A 305 20.43 -2.53 -1.51
CA LEU A 305 20.68 -1.50 -2.51
C LEU A 305 19.74 -0.29 -2.40
N GLY A 306 19.09 -0.13 -1.25
CA GLY A 306 18.23 1.00 -0.96
C GLY A 306 16.76 0.64 -0.92
N ASN A 307 15.93 1.68 -0.84
CA ASN A 307 14.49 1.54 -0.87
C ASN A 307 13.94 2.24 -2.12
N ARG A 308 12.94 1.62 -2.72
CA ARG A 308 12.09 2.27 -3.67
C ARG A 308 10.64 2.13 -3.22
N GLY A 309 10.03 3.27 -2.88
CA GLY A 309 8.76 3.23 -2.19
C GLY A 309 8.91 2.48 -0.85
N SER A 310 8.05 1.52 -0.60
CA SER A 310 8.00 0.70 0.63
C SER A 310 8.94 -0.50 0.64
N PHE A 311 9.62 -0.80 -0.48
CA PHE A 311 10.42 -2.02 -0.60
C PHE A 311 11.90 -1.76 -0.48
N ALA A 312 12.53 -2.59 0.34
CA ALA A 312 13.96 -2.76 0.33
C ALA A 312 14.37 -3.49 -0.95
N ILE A 313 15.31 -2.91 -1.68
CA ILE A 313 15.89 -3.49 -2.89
C ILE A 313 17.04 -4.38 -2.44
N HIS A 314 16.93 -5.66 -2.68
CA HIS A 314 17.99 -6.62 -2.41
C HIS A 314 18.39 -7.34 -3.70
N GLY A 315 19.72 -7.45 -3.89
CA GLY A 315 20.35 -8.09 -5.03
C GLY A 315 20.41 -7.21 -6.28
N VAL A 316 21.47 -7.46 -7.02
CA VAL A 316 21.83 -6.67 -8.22
C VAL A 316 20.83 -6.80 -9.36
N ALA A 317 20.15 -7.95 -9.48
CA ALA A 317 19.17 -8.19 -10.53
C ALA A 317 17.87 -7.39 -10.28
N GLU A 318 17.41 -7.30 -9.02
CA GLU A 318 16.27 -6.46 -8.69
C GLU A 318 16.60 -4.97 -8.79
N ALA A 319 17.83 -4.58 -8.41
CA ALA A 319 18.31 -3.21 -8.58
C ALA A 319 18.35 -2.80 -10.06
N ALA A 320 18.80 -3.67 -10.95
CA ALA A 320 18.83 -3.43 -12.40
C ALA A 320 17.43 -3.11 -12.94
N ARG A 321 16.43 -3.87 -12.50
CA ARG A 321 15.04 -3.69 -12.88
C ARG A 321 14.43 -2.42 -12.31
N LEU A 322 14.67 -2.15 -11.01
CA LEU A 322 14.03 -1.04 -10.32
C LEU A 322 14.68 0.31 -10.64
N TYR A 323 15.99 0.35 -10.80
CA TYR A 323 16.69 1.59 -11.12
C TYR A 323 16.69 1.91 -12.61
N PHE A 324 16.83 0.88 -13.47
CA PHE A 324 17.04 1.08 -14.91
C PHE A 324 15.97 0.43 -15.80
N GLY A 325 15.01 -0.31 -15.24
CA GLY A 325 13.97 -0.99 -16.01
C GLY A 325 14.48 -2.13 -16.91
N LYS A 326 15.71 -2.64 -16.65
CA LYS A 326 16.41 -3.60 -17.48
C LYS A 326 16.64 -4.92 -16.77
N ASP A 327 16.78 -5.99 -17.54
CA ASP A 327 17.39 -7.21 -17.02
C ASP A 327 18.87 -6.92 -16.70
N VAL A 328 19.41 -7.60 -15.68
CA VAL A 328 20.81 -7.40 -15.24
C VAL A 328 21.81 -7.63 -16.37
N ASN A 329 21.49 -8.52 -17.31
CA ASN A 329 22.33 -8.81 -18.48
C ASN A 329 22.37 -7.65 -19.50
N ASN A 330 21.40 -6.75 -19.47
CA ASN A 330 21.26 -5.63 -20.38
C ASN A 330 21.76 -4.29 -19.79
N LEU A 331 22.35 -4.31 -18.60
CA LEU A 331 22.96 -3.12 -18.00
C LEU A 331 24.13 -2.62 -18.84
N SER A 332 24.27 -1.31 -19.00
CA SER A 332 25.52 -0.71 -19.50
C SER A 332 26.62 -0.78 -18.44
N LEU A 333 27.85 -0.49 -18.82
CA LEU A 333 28.97 -0.45 -17.87
C LEU A 333 28.73 0.61 -16.79
N GLY A 334 28.24 1.80 -17.17
CA GLY A 334 27.91 2.87 -16.24
C GLY A 334 26.76 2.52 -15.29
N GLU A 335 25.75 1.79 -15.77
CA GLU A 335 24.62 1.33 -14.92
C GLU A 335 25.09 0.26 -13.91
N ALA A 336 25.91 -0.70 -14.33
CA ALA A 336 26.50 -1.71 -13.45
C ALA A 336 27.38 -1.06 -12.35
N ALA A 337 28.22 -0.09 -12.76
CA ALA A 337 29.05 0.69 -11.83
C ALA A 337 28.20 1.52 -10.86
N THR A 338 27.05 2.04 -11.30
CA THR A 338 26.11 2.76 -10.41
C THR A 338 25.55 1.83 -9.35
N ILE A 339 25.06 0.64 -9.72
CA ILE A 339 24.53 -0.35 -8.77
C ILE A 339 25.61 -0.74 -7.75
N ALA A 340 26.82 -1.04 -8.19
CA ALA A 340 27.94 -1.34 -7.30
C ALA A 340 28.26 -0.17 -6.35
N GLY A 341 28.18 1.05 -6.84
CA GLY A 341 28.46 2.26 -6.06
C GLY A 341 27.44 2.52 -4.94
N ILE A 342 26.17 2.16 -5.14
CA ILE A 342 25.09 2.36 -4.18
C ILE A 342 25.29 1.51 -2.92
N ILE A 343 25.98 0.37 -3.01
CA ILE A 343 26.19 -0.57 -1.89
C ILE A 343 26.74 0.14 -0.65
N GLN A 344 27.63 1.10 -0.81
CA GLN A 344 28.25 1.81 0.31
C GLN A 344 27.25 2.55 1.20
N SER A 345 26.28 3.21 0.60
CA SER A 345 25.27 4.02 1.33
C SER A 345 23.98 4.16 0.52
N PRO A 346 23.14 3.12 0.50
CA PRO A 346 21.99 3.05 -0.40
C PRO A 346 20.97 4.19 -0.25
N GLY A 347 20.82 4.72 0.96
CA GLY A 347 19.89 5.83 1.23
C GLY A 347 20.37 7.17 0.63
N THR A 348 21.67 7.43 0.67
CA THR A 348 22.26 8.72 0.26
C THR A 348 22.77 8.73 -1.18
N LEU A 349 23.04 7.54 -1.76
CA LEU A 349 23.58 7.35 -3.11
C LEU A 349 22.52 6.84 -4.09
N SER A 350 21.24 6.86 -3.70
CA SER A 350 20.15 6.47 -4.59
C SER A 350 20.08 7.41 -5.81
N PRO A 351 20.07 6.89 -7.05
CA PRO A 351 19.99 7.69 -8.26
C PRO A 351 18.65 8.43 -8.40
N PHE A 352 17.62 8.06 -7.63
CA PHE A 352 16.36 8.79 -7.56
C PHE A 352 16.41 9.99 -6.63
N ASN A 353 17.04 9.82 -5.46
CA ASN A 353 17.04 10.84 -4.40
C ASN A 353 18.21 11.83 -4.54
N SER A 354 19.34 11.35 -5.09
CA SER A 354 20.58 12.12 -5.19
C SER A 354 21.35 11.77 -6.48
N PRO A 355 20.82 12.12 -7.66
CA PRO A 355 21.40 11.71 -8.96
C PRO A 355 22.87 12.15 -9.15
N ASP A 356 23.22 13.36 -8.67
CA ASP A 356 24.60 13.87 -8.79
C ASP A 356 25.58 13.07 -7.92
N ARG A 357 25.22 12.75 -6.67
CA ARG A 357 26.06 11.91 -5.80
C ARG A 357 26.18 10.49 -6.34
N ALA A 358 25.10 9.95 -6.91
CA ALA A 358 25.11 8.64 -7.56
C ALA A 358 26.06 8.64 -8.76
N ARG A 359 26.07 9.71 -9.58
CA ARG A 359 26.97 9.88 -10.72
C ARG A 359 28.43 9.99 -10.27
N GLU A 360 28.72 10.79 -9.27
CA GLU A 360 30.07 10.91 -8.71
C GLU A 360 30.58 9.56 -8.19
N ARG A 361 29.74 8.84 -7.44
CA ARG A 361 30.09 7.51 -6.93
C ARG A 361 30.27 6.48 -8.04
N ARG A 362 29.45 6.48 -9.08
CA ARG A 362 29.64 5.67 -10.30
C ARG A 362 31.03 5.88 -10.88
N ASN A 363 31.43 7.13 -11.02
CA ASN A 363 32.73 7.45 -11.61
C ASN A 363 33.91 6.97 -10.73
N VAL A 364 33.74 6.93 -9.40
CA VAL A 364 34.70 6.28 -8.49
C VAL A 364 34.79 4.78 -8.76
N VAL A 365 33.67 4.10 -8.96
CA VAL A 365 33.65 2.66 -9.28
C VAL A 365 34.30 2.38 -10.62
N LEU A 366 34.02 3.17 -11.66
CA LEU A 366 34.62 3.01 -13.00
C LEU A 366 36.15 3.14 -12.94
N ARG A 367 36.67 4.12 -12.18
CA ARG A 367 38.09 4.25 -11.93
C ARG A 367 38.67 3.03 -11.20
N ALA A 368 38.00 2.57 -10.15
CA ALA A 368 38.42 1.37 -9.43
C ALA A 368 38.49 0.11 -10.34
N MET A 369 37.55 0.00 -11.30
CA MET A 369 37.56 -1.08 -12.29
C MET A 369 38.73 -0.96 -13.24
N ALA A 370 39.11 0.27 -13.68
CA ALA A 370 40.26 0.50 -14.49
C ALA A 370 41.55 0.21 -13.71
N ASP A 371 41.67 0.65 -12.46
CA ASP A 371 42.80 0.38 -11.56
C ASP A 371 42.96 -1.14 -11.26
N ALA A 372 41.88 -1.88 -11.33
CA ALA A 372 41.85 -3.33 -11.18
C ALA A 372 42.13 -4.06 -12.49
N ALA A 373 42.33 -3.34 -13.60
CA ALA A 373 42.51 -3.86 -14.96
C ALA A 373 41.31 -4.72 -15.46
N PHE A 374 40.12 -4.49 -14.94
CA PHE A 374 38.90 -5.10 -15.44
C PHE A 374 38.38 -4.43 -16.72
N ILE A 375 38.68 -3.14 -16.88
CA ILE A 375 38.31 -2.34 -18.04
C ILE A 375 39.51 -1.43 -18.41
N SER A 376 39.52 -0.89 -19.64
CA SER A 376 40.49 0.12 -20.02
C SER A 376 40.16 1.49 -19.44
N ALA A 377 41.15 2.38 -19.29
CA ALA A 377 40.93 3.77 -18.86
C ALA A 377 39.94 4.49 -19.77
N ASP A 378 40.08 4.31 -21.11
CA ASP A 378 39.19 4.88 -22.11
C ASP A 378 37.75 4.43 -21.95
N ALA A 379 37.49 3.17 -21.55
CA ALA A 379 36.16 2.66 -21.30
C ALA A 379 35.57 3.29 -20.04
N ALA A 380 36.39 3.48 -19.00
CA ALA A 380 35.98 4.18 -17.78
C ALA A 380 35.61 5.64 -18.07
N ASP A 381 36.41 6.36 -18.87
CA ASP A 381 36.18 7.76 -19.19
C ASP A 381 34.92 7.92 -20.05
N ARG A 382 34.71 7.10 -21.09
CA ARG A 382 33.48 7.12 -21.89
C ARG A 382 32.23 6.87 -21.04
N SER A 383 32.24 5.85 -20.20
CA SER A 383 31.09 5.53 -19.34
C SER A 383 30.89 6.58 -18.25
N SER A 384 31.91 7.30 -17.82
CA SER A 384 31.81 8.43 -16.89
C SER A 384 31.15 9.65 -17.52
N ALA A 385 31.29 9.84 -18.82
CA ALA A 385 30.63 10.90 -19.56
C ALA A 385 29.16 10.64 -19.88
N GLU A 386 28.72 9.38 -19.84
CA GLU A 386 27.32 9.02 -20.09
C GLU A 386 26.37 9.62 -19.03
N PRO A 387 25.20 10.15 -19.44
CA PRO A 387 24.20 10.63 -18.49
C PRO A 387 23.66 9.46 -17.65
N LEU A 388 23.40 9.72 -16.36
CA LEU A 388 22.70 8.77 -15.51
C LEU A 388 21.21 8.91 -15.74
N SER A 389 20.57 7.89 -16.30
CA SER A 389 19.15 7.91 -16.68
C SER A 389 18.37 6.83 -15.94
N PRO A 390 18.04 7.03 -14.65
CA PRO A 390 17.17 6.12 -13.94
C PRO A 390 15.75 6.19 -14.50
N VAL A 391 15.04 5.06 -14.52
CA VAL A 391 13.67 4.99 -15.06
C VAL A 391 12.71 5.64 -14.07
N ALA A 392 12.06 6.73 -14.48
CA ALA A 392 11.11 7.49 -13.64
C ALA A 392 9.89 6.65 -13.19
N ARG A 393 9.50 5.65 -13.98
CA ARG A 393 8.40 4.72 -13.72
C ARG A 393 8.89 3.28 -13.73
N ALA A 394 9.67 2.86 -12.75
CA ALA A 394 9.72 1.43 -12.48
C ALA A 394 8.48 1.07 -11.69
N LEU A 395 7.98 -0.14 -11.94
CA LEU A 395 6.86 -0.76 -11.23
C LEU A 395 7.07 -0.63 -9.72
N ASP A 396 6.62 0.49 -9.14
CA ASP A 396 6.51 0.61 -7.70
C ASP A 396 5.69 -0.58 -7.21
N ALA A 397 6.01 -1.05 -6.04
CA ALA A 397 5.11 -1.98 -5.39
C ALA A 397 3.78 -1.27 -5.22
N GLU A 398 2.92 -1.63 -6.09
CA GLU A 398 1.61 -1.05 -6.16
C GLU A 398 0.77 -1.68 -5.07
N ALA A 399 0.13 -0.85 -4.25
CA ALA A 399 -0.72 -1.26 -3.16
C ALA A 399 -0.05 -1.98 -1.97
N PRO A 400 1.00 -1.44 -1.34
CA PRO A 400 1.70 -2.15 -0.26
C PRO A 400 0.80 -2.47 0.94
N HIS A 401 -0.11 -1.57 1.34
CA HIS A 401 -1.09 -1.84 2.39
C HIS A 401 -2.04 -2.99 2.03
N PHE A 402 -2.44 -3.09 0.76
CA PHE A 402 -3.28 -4.17 0.31
C PHE A 402 -2.53 -5.51 0.27
N VAL A 403 -1.26 -5.49 -0.15
CA VAL A 403 -0.41 -6.71 -0.16
C VAL A 403 -0.19 -7.24 1.26
N ASP A 404 0.06 -6.36 2.23
CA ASP A 404 0.15 -6.75 3.64
C ASP A 404 -1.17 -7.38 4.13
N PHE A 405 -2.30 -6.78 3.76
CA PHE A 405 -3.62 -7.32 4.09
C PHE A 405 -3.88 -8.68 3.43
N VAL A 406 -3.45 -8.87 2.18
CA VAL A 406 -3.49 -10.19 1.50
C VAL A 406 -2.64 -11.21 2.25
N GLY A 407 -1.43 -10.83 2.68
CA GLY A 407 -0.55 -11.71 3.47
C GLY A 407 -1.19 -12.17 4.78
N GLN A 408 -1.83 -11.26 5.51
CA GLN A 408 -2.58 -11.58 6.73
C GLN A 408 -3.76 -12.51 6.43
N THR A 409 -4.55 -12.20 5.40
CA THR A 409 -5.68 -13.03 4.98
C THR A 409 -5.25 -14.45 4.59
N LEU A 410 -4.12 -14.60 3.89
CA LEU A 410 -3.57 -15.91 3.54
C LEU A 410 -3.13 -16.69 4.78
N ALA A 411 -2.46 -16.03 5.73
CA ALA A 411 -2.02 -16.68 6.97
C ALA A 411 -3.20 -17.17 7.82
N GLU A 412 -4.30 -16.40 7.87
CA GLU A 412 -5.50 -16.72 8.64
C GLU A 412 -6.39 -17.76 7.98
N GLN A 413 -6.67 -17.61 6.67
CA GLN A 413 -7.67 -18.43 5.97
C GLN A 413 -7.05 -19.60 5.19
N PHE A 414 -5.79 -19.50 4.78
CA PHE A 414 -5.09 -20.48 3.96
C PHE A 414 -3.69 -20.81 4.50
N PRO A 415 -3.54 -21.24 5.76
CA PRO A 415 -2.21 -21.44 6.37
C PRO A 415 -1.34 -22.46 5.62
N ALA A 416 -1.95 -23.46 4.98
CA ALA A 416 -1.25 -24.45 4.16
C ALA A 416 -0.57 -23.84 2.90
N VAL A 417 -1.04 -22.69 2.44
CA VAL A 417 -0.45 -21.95 1.32
C VAL A 417 0.82 -21.22 1.71
N THR A 418 0.90 -20.73 2.96
CA THR A 418 2.05 -19.98 3.45
C THR A 418 3.20 -20.89 3.93
N GLN A 419 2.92 -22.18 4.12
CA GLN A 419 3.88 -23.18 4.63
C GLN A 419 4.40 -24.15 3.56
N THR A 420 3.98 -23.98 2.30
CA THR A 420 4.38 -24.89 1.21
C THR A 420 5.75 -24.54 0.64
N THR A 421 6.44 -25.55 0.08
CA THR A 421 7.65 -25.38 -0.73
C THR A 421 7.34 -25.26 -2.23
N GLU A 422 6.08 -25.45 -2.63
CA GLU A 422 5.65 -25.31 -4.01
C GLU A 422 5.47 -23.84 -4.41
N ALA A 423 5.58 -23.55 -5.70
CA ALA A 423 5.28 -22.23 -6.25
C ALA A 423 3.80 -21.89 -6.05
N VAL A 424 3.53 -20.75 -5.45
CA VAL A 424 2.16 -20.26 -5.21
C VAL A 424 1.95 -18.93 -5.91
N ASP A 425 0.89 -18.86 -6.72
CA ASP A 425 0.41 -17.66 -7.37
C ASP A 425 -0.94 -17.25 -6.78
N VAL A 426 -0.97 -16.07 -6.17
CA VAL A 426 -2.16 -15.51 -5.51
C VAL A 426 -2.73 -14.41 -6.39
N TYR A 427 -3.89 -14.63 -6.95
CA TYR A 427 -4.63 -13.64 -7.73
C TYR A 427 -5.62 -12.92 -6.84
N THR A 428 -5.52 -11.62 -6.80
CA THR A 428 -6.32 -10.76 -5.92
C THR A 428 -7.43 -10.06 -6.68
N THR A 429 -8.31 -9.41 -5.94
CA THR A 429 -9.40 -8.59 -6.47
C THR A 429 -8.95 -7.18 -6.88
N LEU A 430 -7.72 -6.77 -6.52
CA LEU A 430 -7.21 -5.43 -6.75
C LEU A 430 -7.20 -5.08 -8.24
N ASP A 431 -7.79 -3.95 -8.60
CA ASP A 431 -7.64 -3.31 -9.90
C ASP A 431 -6.49 -2.31 -9.85
N LEU A 432 -5.44 -2.58 -10.64
CA LEU A 432 -4.23 -1.78 -10.61
C LEU A 432 -4.47 -0.33 -11.01
N HIS A 433 -5.33 -0.09 -11.99
CA HIS A 433 -5.68 1.25 -12.43
C HIS A 433 -6.42 2.03 -11.33
N LEU A 434 -7.46 1.41 -10.73
CA LEU A 434 -8.20 2.03 -9.63
C LEU A 434 -7.30 2.28 -8.41
N GLN A 435 -6.37 1.37 -8.13
CA GLN A 435 -5.40 1.55 -7.05
C GLN A 435 -4.51 2.78 -7.26
N ARG A 436 -4.04 3.03 -8.48
CA ARG A 436 -3.24 4.22 -8.80
C ARG A 436 -4.07 5.50 -8.67
N LEU A 437 -5.29 5.49 -9.18
CA LEU A 437 -6.21 6.60 -9.02
C LEU A 437 -6.47 6.92 -7.54
N ALA A 438 -6.64 5.89 -6.71
CA ALA A 438 -6.84 6.03 -5.27
C ALA A 438 -5.60 6.65 -4.59
N GLN A 439 -4.41 6.18 -4.92
CA GLN A 439 -3.16 6.72 -4.38
C GLN A 439 -2.95 8.19 -4.78
N GLU A 440 -3.23 8.54 -6.03
CA GLU A 440 -3.14 9.91 -6.52
C GLU A 440 -4.17 10.84 -5.85
N ALA A 441 -5.41 10.36 -5.66
CA ALA A 441 -6.46 11.10 -4.97
C ALA A 441 -6.08 11.35 -3.50
N ILE A 442 -5.56 10.36 -2.80
CA ILE A 442 -5.05 10.52 -1.43
C ILE A 442 -3.88 11.53 -1.40
N THR A 443 -2.90 11.37 -2.28
CA THR A 443 -1.71 12.23 -2.30
C THR A 443 -2.09 13.71 -2.53
N SER A 444 -2.92 13.97 -3.56
CA SER A 444 -3.36 15.32 -3.88
C SER A 444 -4.31 15.90 -2.83
N GLY A 445 -5.19 15.06 -2.27
CA GLY A 445 -6.15 15.48 -1.26
C GLY A 445 -5.49 15.81 0.08
N ILE A 446 -4.56 14.97 0.55
CA ILE A 446 -3.79 15.25 1.78
C ILE A 446 -2.94 16.52 1.63
N ALA A 447 -2.37 16.79 0.47
CA ALA A 447 -1.67 18.05 0.22
C ALA A 447 -2.58 19.27 0.42
N LYS A 448 -3.86 19.20 -0.01
CA LYS A 448 -4.86 20.23 0.25
C LYS A 448 -5.21 20.35 1.74
N VAL A 449 -5.38 19.21 2.42
CA VAL A 449 -5.60 19.19 3.88
C VAL A 449 -4.43 19.83 4.63
N ASP A 450 -3.18 19.52 4.24
CA ASP A 450 -1.98 20.15 4.83
C ASP A 450 -2.01 21.67 4.63
N GLN A 451 -2.41 22.16 3.46
CA GLN A 451 -2.57 23.61 3.19
C GLN A 451 -3.64 24.25 4.07
N LEU A 452 -4.80 23.62 4.24
CA LEU A 452 -5.86 24.12 5.12
C LEU A 452 -5.43 24.19 6.59
N LEU A 453 -4.57 23.25 7.02
CA LEU A 453 -4.09 23.14 8.39
C LEU A 453 -2.82 23.97 8.65
N SER A 454 -2.09 24.40 7.62
CA SER A 454 -0.77 25.04 7.73
C SER A 454 -0.74 26.25 8.65
N ARG A 455 -1.84 27.02 8.71
CA ARG A 455 -1.99 28.19 9.59
C ARG A 455 -2.41 27.86 11.02
N ARG A 456 -2.90 26.65 11.27
CA ARG A 456 -3.53 26.28 12.56
C ARG A 456 -2.72 25.31 13.41
N ARG A 457 -1.81 24.51 12.81
CA ARG A 457 -1.16 23.41 13.55
C ARG A 457 0.26 23.10 13.04
N ARG A 458 1.27 23.47 13.81
CA ARG A 458 2.66 23.05 13.56
C ARG A 458 2.89 21.63 14.13
N GLY A 459 3.44 20.72 13.32
CA GLY A 459 3.99 19.43 13.77
C GLY A 459 3.04 18.23 13.74
N ARG A 460 1.76 18.36 13.36
CA ARG A 460 0.81 17.25 13.23
C ARG A 460 0.66 16.80 11.78
N VAL A 461 0.72 15.50 11.55
CA VAL A 461 0.69 14.91 10.20
C VAL A 461 -0.65 14.21 9.98
N PRO A 462 -1.59 14.83 9.23
CA PRO A 462 -2.86 14.18 8.90
C PRO A 462 -2.61 12.90 8.10
N GLN A 463 -3.44 11.90 8.36
CA GLN A 463 -3.48 10.64 7.64
C GLN A 463 -4.79 10.52 6.87
N ALA A 464 -4.81 9.64 5.86
CA ALA A 464 -6.03 9.31 5.16
C ALA A 464 -6.03 7.83 4.80
N ALA A 465 -7.22 7.26 4.70
CA ALA A 465 -7.44 5.93 4.15
C ALA A 465 -8.54 5.99 3.09
N LEU A 466 -8.40 5.17 2.05
CA LEU A 466 -9.40 4.97 1.02
C LEU A 466 -9.56 3.47 0.76
N ILE A 467 -10.80 3.02 0.71
CA ILE A 467 -11.15 1.68 0.25
C ILE A 467 -12.24 1.79 -0.81
N ALA A 468 -12.02 1.17 -1.97
CA ALA A 468 -12.98 1.09 -3.06
C ALA A 468 -13.36 -0.36 -3.34
N VAL A 469 -14.64 -0.60 -3.53
CA VAL A 469 -15.24 -1.93 -3.55
C VAL A 469 -16.23 -2.03 -4.72
N ASP A 470 -16.26 -3.17 -5.42
CA ASP A 470 -17.42 -3.53 -6.24
C ASP A 470 -18.55 -4.00 -5.30
N PRO A 471 -19.62 -3.20 -5.15
CA PRO A 471 -20.66 -3.53 -4.19
C PRO A 471 -21.41 -4.83 -4.52
N ARG A 472 -21.43 -5.24 -5.79
CA ARG A 472 -22.15 -6.43 -6.27
C ARG A 472 -21.43 -7.72 -5.88
N THR A 473 -20.10 -7.71 -5.82
CA THR A 473 -19.27 -8.90 -5.57
C THR A 473 -18.58 -8.89 -4.22
N GLY A 474 -18.42 -7.71 -3.60
CA GLY A 474 -17.59 -7.52 -2.42
C GLY A 474 -16.09 -7.46 -2.70
N ASP A 475 -15.68 -7.42 -3.98
CA ASP A 475 -14.28 -7.36 -4.38
C ASP A 475 -13.67 -6.03 -3.94
N ILE A 476 -12.57 -6.07 -3.20
CA ILE A 476 -11.78 -4.87 -2.87
C ILE A 476 -10.95 -4.50 -4.10
N LEU A 477 -11.32 -3.41 -4.76
CA LEU A 477 -10.71 -2.97 -6.01
C LEU A 477 -9.51 -2.05 -5.79
N ALA A 478 -9.53 -1.25 -4.72
CA ALA A 478 -8.41 -0.40 -4.32
C ALA A 478 -8.37 -0.23 -2.81
N MET A 479 -7.17 -0.12 -2.24
CA MET A 479 -6.96 0.11 -0.81
C MET A 479 -5.71 0.94 -0.57
N VAL A 480 -5.88 2.10 0.07
CA VAL A 480 -4.82 2.97 0.54
C VAL A 480 -4.96 3.14 2.05
N GLY A 481 -3.99 2.69 2.82
CA GLY A 481 -4.06 2.66 4.29
C GLY A 481 -3.35 3.83 4.99
N GLY A 482 -2.84 4.82 4.23
CA GLY A 482 -2.16 5.98 4.79
C GLY A 482 -1.58 6.89 3.71
N ARG A 483 -1.13 8.09 4.08
CA ARG A 483 -0.55 9.05 3.13
C ARG A 483 0.76 8.55 2.49
N SER A 484 1.53 7.78 3.22
CA SER A 484 2.82 7.23 2.79
C SER A 484 3.13 5.95 3.55
N TYR A 485 3.22 4.84 2.84
CA TYR A 485 3.60 3.55 3.42
C TYR A 485 5.01 3.55 3.99
N ASN A 486 5.93 4.32 3.39
CA ASN A 486 7.31 4.45 3.87
C ASN A 486 7.42 5.11 5.25
N GLN A 487 6.49 6.02 5.55
CA GLN A 487 6.46 6.71 6.84
C GLN A 487 5.69 5.92 7.89
N SER A 488 4.62 5.24 7.49
CA SER A 488 3.79 4.44 8.37
C SER A 488 3.16 3.28 7.60
N GLN A 489 3.46 2.06 8.05
CA GLN A 489 2.95 0.82 7.49
C GLN A 489 1.61 0.41 8.11
N PHE A 490 1.15 1.16 9.10
CA PHE A 490 -0.14 0.93 9.72
C PHE A 490 -1.26 1.12 8.69
N ASN A 491 -1.96 0.03 8.39
CA ASN A 491 -3.05 0.03 7.42
C ASN A 491 -4.34 0.52 8.05
N ARG A 492 -4.60 1.82 7.93
CA ARG A 492 -5.77 2.45 8.54
C ARG A 492 -7.08 2.01 7.91
N ALA A 493 -7.05 1.52 6.68
CA ALA A 493 -8.24 1.02 6.02
C ALA A 493 -8.86 -0.21 6.72
N VAL A 494 -8.02 -1.03 7.40
CA VAL A 494 -8.46 -2.28 8.04
C VAL A 494 -8.20 -2.35 9.54
N SER A 495 -7.37 -1.43 10.08
CA SER A 495 -6.91 -1.52 11.49
C SER A 495 -7.22 -0.28 12.32
N ALA A 496 -7.59 0.85 11.71
CA ALA A 496 -7.92 2.06 12.47
C ALA A 496 -9.37 2.01 12.93
N ASN A 497 -9.59 1.72 14.21
CA ASN A 497 -10.88 1.85 14.86
C ASN A 497 -11.18 3.33 15.13
N ARG A 498 -12.18 3.87 14.45
CA ARG A 498 -12.57 5.29 14.51
C ARG A 498 -14.07 5.45 14.62
N GLN A 499 -14.53 6.51 15.24
CA GLN A 499 -15.95 6.80 15.30
C GLN A 499 -16.47 7.12 13.89
N PRO A 500 -17.48 6.40 13.38
CA PRO A 500 -18.08 6.68 12.08
C PRO A 500 -18.84 8.02 12.07
N GLY A 501 -19.33 8.48 13.21
CA GLY A 501 -20.09 9.73 13.28
C GLY A 501 -21.29 9.67 12.34
N SER A 502 -21.56 10.78 11.64
CA SER A 502 -22.73 10.91 10.79
C SER A 502 -22.79 9.97 9.57
N VAL A 503 -21.73 9.21 9.22
CA VAL A 503 -21.89 8.15 8.20
C VAL A 503 -22.71 6.97 8.70
N PHE A 504 -23.01 6.91 9.99
CA PHE A 504 -23.91 5.92 10.56
C PHE A 504 -25.40 6.26 10.39
N LYS A 505 -25.76 7.54 10.22
CA LYS A 505 -27.17 8.00 10.15
C LYS A 505 -28.05 7.26 9.15
N PRO A 506 -27.61 6.89 7.93
CA PRO A 506 -28.45 6.11 7.02
C PRO A 506 -29.00 4.81 7.63
N PHE A 507 -28.25 4.16 8.51
CA PHE A 507 -28.71 2.95 9.20
C PHE A 507 -29.79 3.24 10.23
N VAL A 508 -29.79 4.42 10.84
CA VAL A 508 -30.87 4.90 11.74
C VAL A 508 -32.17 5.05 10.98
N PHE A 509 -32.12 5.74 9.82
CA PHE A 509 -33.29 5.93 8.96
C PHE A 509 -33.81 4.60 8.41
N LEU A 510 -32.88 3.69 8.02
CA LEU A 510 -33.23 2.34 7.57
C LEU A 510 -33.98 1.56 8.69
N ALA A 511 -33.48 1.59 9.92
CA ALA A 511 -34.12 0.93 11.04
C ALA A 511 -35.53 1.50 11.33
N ALA A 512 -35.73 2.82 11.13
CA ALA A 512 -37.03 3.46 11.27
C ALA A 512 -38.03 3.00 10.19
N PHE A 513 -37.61 2.96 8.92
CA PHE A 513 -38.46 2.47 7.83
C PHE A 513 -38.74 0.97 7.94
N GLU A 514 -37.75 0.14 8.35
CA GLU A 514 -37.98 -1.28 8.62
C GLU A 514 -39.05 -1.49 9.69
N ARG A 515 -38.96 -0.74 10.81
CA ARG A 515 -39.95 -0.80 11.88
C ARG A 515 -41.32 -0.38 11.37
N ALA A 516 -41.40 0.75 10.66
CA ALA A 516 -42.66 1.26 10.16
C ALA A 516 -43.33 0.27 9.18
N ALA A 517 -42.54 -0.37 8.32
CA ALA A 517 -43.01 -1.39 7.39
C ALA A 517 -43.48 -2.69 8.10
N GLU A 518 -42.83 -3.06 9.22
CA GLU A 518 -43.29 -4.17 10.08
C GLU A 518 -44.58 -3.87 10.83
N ASP A 519 -44.67 -2.65 11.41
CA ASP A 519 -45.80 -2.23 12.26
C ASP A 519 -47.00 -1.71 11.43
N GLY A 520 -46.84 -1.54 10.08
CA GLY A 520 -47.88 -0.96 9.21
C GLY A 520 -48.13 0.55 9.47
N THR A 521 -47.19 1.24 10.10
CA THR A 521 -47.26 2.68 10.36
C THR A 521 -46.79 3.49 9.16
N PRO A 522 -47.51 4.53 8.72
CA PRO A 522 -47.06 5.35 7.61
C PRO A 522 -45.83 6.16 8.03
N LEU A 523 -44.71 5.85 7.44
CA LEU A 523 -43.46 6.59 7.58
C LEU A 523 -42.76 6.70 6.21
N SER A 524 -42.45 7.92 5.81
CA SER A 524 -41.91 8.19 4.50
C SER A 524 -40.75 9.21 4.56
N PRO A 525 -39.99 9.38 3.53
CA PRO A 525 -38.98 10.46 3.44
C PRO A 525 -39.58 11.87 3.58
N ALA A 526 -40.88 12.03 3.27
CA ALA A 526 -41.61 13.29 3.40
C ALA A 526 -42.14 13.55 4.83
N THR A 527 -42.11 12.55 5.72
CA THR A 527 -42.56 12.70 7.10
C THR A 527 -41.75 13.80 7.81
N LEU A 528 -42.49 14.72 8.48
CA LEU A 528 -41.87 15.80 9.25
C LEU A 528 -41.25 15.28 10.55
N VAL A 529 -40.15 15.86 10.92
CA VAL A 529 -39.41 15.65 12.17
C VAL A 529 -38.86 16.98 12.67
N SER A 530 -39.07 17.24 13.95
CA SER A 530 -38.57 18.48 14.55
C SER A 530 -37.04 18.42 14.77
N ASP A 531 -36.35 19.46 14.33
CA ASP A 531 -34.92 19.69 14.53
C ASP A 531 -34.64 20.75 15.63
N GLU A 532 -35.56 20.93 16.58
CA GLU A 532 -35.39 21.85 17.71
C GLU A 532 -34.55 21.21 18.83
N PRO A 533 -33.82 22.05 19.61
CA PRO A 533 -33.03 21.56 20.74
C PRO A 533 -33.88 20.68 21.68
N THR A 534 -33.41 19.47 21.92
CA THR A 534 -34.15 18.47 22.69
C THR A 534 -33.17 17.72 23.59
N THR A 535 -33.59 17.45 24.84
CA THR A 535 -32.83 16.64 25.77
C THR A 535 -33.38 15.19 25.75
N PHE A 536 -32.45 14.24 25.57
CA PHE A 536 -32.72 12.80 25.54
C PHE A 536 -32.15 12.12 26.78
N ASP A 537 -32.65 10.96 27.10
CA ASP A 537 -32.00 10.10 28.09
C ASP A 537 -30.90 9.25 27.43
N ALA A 538 -29.68 9.38 27.93
CA ALA A 538 -28.54 8.56 27.56
C ALA A 538 -28.06 7.78 28.78
N ASP A 539 -28.62 6.56 28.99
CA ASP A 539 -28.26 5.69 30.11
C ASP A 539 -28.50 6.34 31.50
N GLY A 540 -29.67 6.91 31.68
CA GLY A 540 -30.06 7.60 32.92
C GLY A 540 -29.45 9.00 33.09
N THR A 541 -28.71 9.48 32.08
CA THR A 541 -28.10 10.82 32.11
C THR A 541 -28.75 11.71 31.04
N PRO A 542 -29.28 12.90 31.41
CA PRO A 542 -29.77 13.87 30.44
C PRO A 542 -28.69 14.27 29.46
N TRP A 543 -28.97 14.14 28.15
CA TRP A 543 -28.04 14.48 27.09
C TRP A 543 -28.74 15.34 26.03
N THR A 544 -28.18 16.50 25.74
CA THR A 544 -28.70 17.45 24.75
C THR A 544 -27.70 17.59 23.59
N PRO A 545 -27.90 16.83 22.52
CA PRO A 545 -27.05 16.96 21.31
C PRO A 545 -27.29 18.30 20.62
N SER A 546 -26.21 18.90 20.11
CA SER A 546 -26.32 20.05 19.24
C SER A 546 -26.11 19.68 17.77
N ASN A 547 -26.70 20.48 16.88
CA ASN A 547 -26.38 20.44 15.46
C ASN A 547 -25.03 21.12 15.20
N TYR A 548 -24.48 20.88 14.00
CA TYR A 548 -23.27 21.56 13.55
C TYR A 548 -23.53 23.08 13.55
N GLU A 549 -22.60 23.86 14.11
CA GLU A 549 -22.66 25.33 14.27
C GLU A 549 -23.87 25.81 15.09
N ASN A 550 -24.55 24.92 15.83
CA ASN A 550 -25.77 25.19 16.60
C ASN A 550 -26.94 25.76 15.78
N GLU A 551 -27.00 25.40 14.50
CA GLU A 551 -28.11 25.76 13.63
C GLU A 551 -29.23 24.72 13.70
N TYR A 552 -30.48 25.20 13.78
CA TYR A 552 -31.68 24.38 13.87
C TYR A 552 -32.70 24.83 12.79
N ASP A 553 -33.29 23.82 12.12
CA ASP A 553 -34.20 24.08 10.98
C ASP A 553 -35.70 23.99 11.35
N GLY A 554 -36.06 23.77 12.61
CA GLY A 554 -37.48 23.60 13.04
C GLY A 554 -38.07 22.28 12.55
N GLU A 555 -39.32 22.31 12.05
CA GLU A 555 -39.96 21.12 11.44
C GLU A 555 -39.45 20.95 10.00
N ILE A 556 -38.83 19.79 9.74
CA ILE A 556 -38.25 19.45 8.42
C ILE A 556 -38.58 18.01 8.02
N THR A 557 -38.58 17.74 6.73
CA THR A 557 -38.77 16.37 6.22
C THR A 557 -37.61 15.46 6.63
N MET A 558 -37.88 14.16 6.81
CA MET A 558 -36.82 13.17 7.07
C MET A 558 -35.72 13.17 6.00
N ARG A 559 -36.08 13.40 4.72
CA ARG A 559 -35.12 13.61 3.64
C ARG A 559 -34.17 14.76 3.94
N ARG A 560 -34.70 15.92 4.30
CA ARG A 560 -33.89 17.10 4.62
C ARG A 560 -33.02 16.85 5.84
N ALA A 561 -33.54 16.19 6.87
CA ALA A 561 -32.80 15.83 8.07
C ALA A 561 -31.56 14.98 7.75
N LEU A 562 -31.68 13.98 6.85
CA LEU A 562 -30.57 13.15 6.41
C LEU A 562 -29.61 13.92 5.47
N ALA A 563 -30.16 14.69 4.52
CA ALA A 563 -29.39 15.44 3.55
C ALA A 563 -28.48 16.50 4.21
N MET A 564 -29.06 17.26 5.16
CA MET A 564 -28.35 18.27 5.95
C MET A 564 -27.63 17.69 7.16
N SER A 565 -27.75 16.37 7.39
CA SER A 565 -27.10 15.68 8.51
C SER A 565 -27.45 16.22 9.90
N ARG A 566 -28.72 16.63 10.12
CA ARG A 566 -29.16 17.19 11.38
C ARG A 566 -29.12 16.17 12.51
N ASN A 567 -28.48 16.54 13.63
CA ASN A 567 -28.25 15.62 14.75
C ASN A 567 -29.52 15.38 15.54
N VAL A 568 -30.19 16.45 15.97
CA VAL A 568 -31.39 16.36 16.83
C VAL A 568 -32.51 15.59 16.11
N ALA A 569 -32.82 15.95 14.87
CA ALA A 569 -33.78 15.23 14.06
C ALA A 569 -33.43 13.74 13.91
N THR A 570 -32.13 13.40 13.71
CA THR A 570 -31.71 11.99 13.61
C THR A 570 -31.90 11.24 14.92
N VAL A 571 -31.63 11.85 16.08
CA VAL A 571 -31.87 11.19 17.39
C VAL A 571 -33.37 10.94 17.58
N LYS A 572 -34.25 11.88 17.19
CA LYS A 572 -35.69 11.66 17.22
C LYS A 572 -36.16 10.51 16.31
N VAL A 573 -35.54 10.39 15.13
CA VAL A 573 -35.76 9.25 14.22
C VAL A 573 -35.30 7.94 14.86
N ALA A 574 -34.13 7.94 15.54
CA ALA A 574 -33.65 6.78 16.27
C ALA A 574 -34.55 6.38 17.46
N GLU A 575 -35.07 7.35 18.17
CA GLU A 575 -36.03 7.12 19.23
C GLU A 575 -37.32 6.50 18.68
N ARG A 576 -37.85 7.04 17.57
CA ARG A 576 -38.97 6.45 16.85
C ARG A 576 -38.69 5.06 16.34
N ALA A 577 -37.47 4.77 15.84
CA ALA A 577 -37.02 3.43 15.44
C ALA A 577 -36.89 2.49 16.65
N GLY A 578 -36.52 3.01 17.79
CA GLY A 578 -36.08 2.28 18.98
C GLY A 578 -34.57 1.99 18.90
N TYR A 579 -33.77 2.50 19.86
CA TYR A 579 -32.32 2.37 19.89
C TYR A 579 -31.83 0.91 19.82
N GLY A 580 -32.59 -0.01 20.44
CA GLY A 580 -32.31 -1.45 20.36
C GLY A 580 -32.41 -1.99 18.94
N ARG A 581 -33.39 -1.58 18.14
CA ARG A 581 -33.52 -1.99 16.72
C ARG A 581 -32.40 -1.44 15.85
N VAL A 582 -31.94 -0.22 16.11
CA VAL A 582 -30.78 0.36 15.42
C VAL A 582 -29.50 -0.45 15.71
N ALA A 583 -29.29 -0.82 16.99
CA ALA A 583 -28.16 -1.66 17.38
C ALA A 583 -28.26 -3.08 16.77
N ASP A 584 -29.47 -3.66 16.75
CA ASP A 584 -29.73 -4.98 16.17
C ASP A 584 -29.53 -5.01 14.65
N LEU A 585 -29.89 -3.94 13.94
CA LEU A 585 -29.62 -3.81 12.51
C LEU A 585 -28.12 -3.85 12.25
N TRP A 586 -27.33 -3.08 13.00
CA TRP A 586 -25.88 -3.09 12.88
C TRP A 586 -25.25 -4.45 13.24
N ARG A 587 -25.75 -5.08 14.30
CA ARG A 587 -25.32 -6.44 14.68
C ARG A 587 -25.59 -7.47 13.57
N ARG A 588 -26.75 -7.39 12.89
CA ARG A 588 -27.09 -8.25 11.74
C ARG A 588 -26.18 -7.99 10.54
N ILE A 589 -25.76 -6.74 10.33
CA ILE A 589 -24.75 -6.39 9.35
C ILE A 589 -23.42 -7.08 9.70
N GLY A 590 -23.06 -7.15 10.99
CA GLY A 590 -21.87 -7.85 11.47
C GLY A 590 -20.57 -7.19 11.03
N ALA A 591 -20.56 -5.87 10.92
CA ALA A 591 -19.40 -5.06 10.57
C ALA A 591 -18.88 -4.34 11.82
N GLY A 592 -17.71 -4.74 12.30
CA GLY A 592 -17.10 -4.17 13.51
C GLY A 592 -17.84 -4.50 14.81
N ALA A 593 -17.62 -3.69 15.85
CA ALA A 593 -18.22 -3.89 17.17
C ALA A 593 -19.70 -3.50 17.18
N THR A 594 -20.51 -4.22 17.98
CA THR A 594 -21.92 -3.87 18.16
C THR A 594 -22.04 -2.67 19.11
N PRO A 595 -22.67 -1.55 18.70
CA PRO A 595 -22.84 -0.39 19.55
C PRO A 595 -23.88 -0.65 20.65
N LYS A 596 -23.76 0.10 21.76
CA LYS A 596 -24.77 0.09 22.82
C LYS A 596 -26.04 0.82 22.37
N ALA A 597 -27.20 0.33 22.85
CA ALA A 597 -28.51 0.84 22.47
C ALA A 597 -28.93 2.10 23.27
N PHE A 598 -28.13 3.14 23.22
CA PHE A 598 -28.40 4.46 23.81
C PHE A 598 -28.73 5.51 22.76
N ALA A 599 -29.28 6.67 23.16
CA ALA A 599 -29.60 7.75 22.23
C ALA A 599 -28.41 8.19 21.38
N SER A 600 -27.18 8.16 21.91
CA SER A 600 -25.95 8.53 21.21
C SER A 600 -25.59 7.61 20.04
N ILE A 601 -26.18 6.40 19.95
CA ILE A 601 -26.00 5.51 18.78
C ILE A 601 -26.41 6.22 17.48
N ALA A 602 -27.44 7.06 17.54
CA ALA A 602 -27.93 7.81 16.39
C ALA A 602 -26.85 8.65 15.70
N LEU A 603 -25.84 9.05 16.46
CA LEU A 603 -24.72 9.87 15.98
C LEU A 603 -23.44 9.07 15.69
N GLY A 604 -23.52 7.73 15.71
CA GLY A 604 -22.37 6.87 15.42
C GLY A 604 -21.27 6.94 16.48
N VAL A 605 -21.64 7.01 17.78
CA VAL A 605 -20.70 7.05 18.90
C VAL A 605 -20.27 5.64 19.27
N PHE A 606 -19.52 4.99 18.41
CA PHE A 606 -18.85 3.69 18.56
C PHE A 606 -17.67 3.62 17.58
N GLU A 607 -16.91 2.53 17.59
CA GLU A 607 -15.73 2.41 16.74
C GLU A 607 -15.95 1.39 15.61
N ALA A 608 -15.48 1.76 14.41
CA ALA A 608 -15.45 0.90 13.22
C ALA A 608 -14.25 1.26 12.33
N THR A 609 -13.78 0.30 11.56
CA THR A 609 -12.73 0.56 10.55
C THR A 609 -13.36 1.05 9.23
N PRO A 610 -12.60 1.73 8.37
CA PRO A 610 -13.06 2.05 7.01
C PRO A 610 -13.56 0.83 6.23
N ARG A 611 -12.95 -0.34 6.43
CA ARG A 611 -13.40 -1.61 5.85
C ARG A 611 -14.76 -2.01 6.37
N ASP A 612 -15.00 -1.90 7.68
CA ASP A 612 -16.30 -2.26 8.28
C ASP A 612 -17.41 -1.36 7.74
N ILE A 613 -17.14 -0.05 7.61
CA ILE A 613 -18.06 0.91 7.02
C ILE A 613 -18.31 0.56 5.53
N ALA A 614 -17.26 0.22 4.75
CA ALA A 614 -17.44 -0.18 3.36
C ALA A 614 -18.29 -1.45 3.23
N GLU A 615 -18.07 -2.46 4.10
CA GLU A 615 -18.87 -3.69 4.13
C GLU A 615 -20.34 -3.38 4.48
N ALA A 616 -20.57 -2.55 5.49
CA ALA A 616 -21.91 -2.17 5.91
C ALA A 616 -22.68 -1.43 4.80
N TYR A 617 -22.01 -0.53 4.09
CA TYR A 617 -22.65 0.25 3.03
C TYR A 617 -22.97 -0.55 1.77
N THR A 618 -22.44 -1.77 1.61
CA THR A 618 -22.83 -2.64 0.48
C THR A 618 -24.32 -2.92 0.42
N ILE A 619 -25.06 -2.81 1.54
CA ILE A 619 -26.50 -3.06 1.57
C ILE A 619 -27.30 -2.09 0.71
N PHE A 620 -26.88 -0.81 0.64
CA PHE A 620 -27.64 0.22 -0.06
C PHE A 620 -27.68 0.01 -1.60
N PRO A 621 -26.56 -0.17 -2.31
CA PRO A 621 -26.61 -0.44 -3.74
C PRO A 621 -27.14 -1.85 -4.09
N ASN A 622 -27.30 -2.75 -3.11
CA ASN A 622 -27.77 -4.12 -3.30
C ASN A 622 -29.17 -4.36 -2.72
N GLY A 623 -30.00 -3.35 -2.55
CA GLY A 623 -31.37 -3.49 -2.09
C GLY A 623 -31.51 -4.27 -0.77
N GLY A 624 -30.68 -3.97 0.22
CA GLY A 624 -30.70 -4.57 1.55
C GLY A 624 -29.87 -5.85 1.70
N GLU A 625 -29.15 -6.29 0.68
CA GLU A 625 -28.25 -7.43 0.77
C GLU A 625 -26.81 -7.00 1.08
N ARG A 626 -26.26 -7.53 2.17
CA ARG A 626 -24.84 -7.35 2.50
C ARG A 626 -23.97 -8.25 1.64
N ARG A 627 -22.86 -7.67 1.13
CA ARG A 627 -21.75 -8.37 0.51
C ARG A 627 -20.52 -8.31 1.41
N ARG A 628 -20.00 -9.45 1.84
CA ARG A 628 -18.73 -9.49 2.56
C ARG A 628 -17.58 -9.14 1.64
N LEU A 629 -16.64 -8.33 2.15
CA LEU A 629 -15.50 -7.89 1.40
C LEU A 629 -14.45 -9.01 1.29
N ARG A 630 -13.86 -9.16 0.11
CA ARG A 630 -12.80 -10.13 -0.15
C ARG A 630 -11.64 -9.54 -0.92
N PRO A 631 -10.38 -9.91 -0.59
CA PRO A 631 -9.19 -9.48 -1.34
C PRO A 631 -8.72 -10.52 -2.35
N LEU A 632 -9.22 -11.76 -2.33
CA LEU A 632 -8.71 -12.90 -3.09
C LEU A 632 -9.71 -13.40 -4.13
N LEU A 633 -9.20 -13.75 -5.33
CA LEU A 633 -9.96 -14.40 -6.40
C LEU A 633 -9.64 -15.90 -6.48
N ARG A 634 -8.35 -16.24 -6.55
CA ARG A 634 -7.87 -17.61 -6.68
C ARG A 634 -6.43 -17.75 -6.21
N ILE A 635 -6.05 -18.96 -5.87
CA ILE A 635 -4.70 -19.35 -5.47
C ILE A 635 -4.31 -20.56 -6.31
N ASN A 636 -3.22 -20.44 -7.08
CA ASN A 636 -2.64 -21.55 -7.83
C ASN A 636 -1.43 -22.09 -7.06
N ARG A 637 -1.41 -23.39 -6.79
CA ARG A 637 -0.31 -24.09 -6.15
C ARG A 637 0.13 -25.24 -7.04
N GLY A 638 1.26 -25.09 -7.73
CA GLY A 638 1.66 -26.03 -8.77
C GLY A 638 0.58 -26.17 -9.84
N ALA A 639 0.04 -27.38 -10.03
CA ALA A 639 -1.06 -27.67 -10.94
C ALA A 639 -2.45 -27.50 -10.30
N ALA A 640 -2.54 -27.28 -8.98
CA ALA A 640 -3.80 -27.15 -8.27
C ALA A 640 -4.28 -25.69 -8.26
N GLU A 641 -5.57 -25.48 -8.55
CA GLU A 641 -6.23 -24.17 -8.48
C GLU A 641 -7.28 -24.18 -7.37
N ILE A 642 -7.19 -23.23 -6.45
CA ILE A 642 -8.19 -22.96 -5.41
C ILE A 642 -8.92 -21.68 -5.79
N VAL A 643 -10.16 -21.79 -6.24
CA VAL A 643 -11.01 -20.64 -6.53
C VAL A 643 -11.64 -20.14 -5.24
N VAL A 644 -11.34 -18.89 -4.88
CA VAL A 644 -11.94 -18.24 -3.71
C VAL A 644 -13.30 -17.66 -4.10
N LYS A 645 -14.35 -18.42 -3.83
CA LYS A 645 -15.72 -18.00 -4.15
C LYS A 645 -16.15 -16.79 -3.30
N PRO A 646 -16.99 -15.88 -3.83
CA PRO A 646 -17.67 -14.88 -2.99
C PRO A 646 -18.38 -15.55 -1.82
N LEU A 647 -18.31 -14.92 -0.66
CA LEU A 647 -19.08 -15.37 0.49
C LEU A 647 -20.59 -15.21 0.21
N PRO A 648 -21.44 -16.06 0.80
CA PRO A 648 -22.89 -15.93 0.64
C PRO A 648 -23.38 -14.54 1.02
N THR A 649 -24.35 -14.05 0.27
CA THR A 649 -25.02 -12.80 0.59
C THR A 649 -25.96 -13.00 1.78
N THR A 650 -26.13 -11.96 2.56
CA THR A 650 -27.06 -11.96 3.69
C THR A 650 -28.04 -10.82 3.53
N ARG A 651 -29.34 -11.12 3.48
CA ARG A 651 -30.38 -10.09 3.50
C ARG A 651 -30.46 -9.48 4.89
N ILE A 652 -30.24 -8.20 4.94
CA ILE A 652 -30.24 -7.42 6.19
C ILE A 652 -31.53 -6.63 6.33
N ALA A 653 -32.03 -6.05 5.24
CA ALA A 653 -33.21 -5.22 5.18
C ALA A 653 -34.02 -5.50 3.93
N ARG A 654 -35.23 -4.98 3.86
CA ARG A 654 -36.10 -5.03 2.70
C ARG A 654 -35.51 -4.18 1.56
N ALA A 655 -35.78 -4.54 0.32
CA ALA A 655 -35.28 -3.78 -0.84
C ALA A 655 -35.93 -2.40 -0.92
N ASP A 656 -37.21 -2.29 -0.63
CA ASP A 656 -38.02 -1.06 -0.69
C ASP A 656 -37.58 -0.03 0.36
N THR A 657 -37.46 -0.44 1.63
CA THR A 657 -37.00 0.45 2.71
C THR A 657 -35.55 0.90 2.49
N THR A 658 -34.71 0.00 1.99
CA THR A 658 -33.31 0.31 1.62
C THR A 658 -33.26 1.30 0.48
N TYR A 659 -34.14 1.16 -0.53
CA TYR A 659 -34.23 2.09 -1.64
C TYR A 659 -34.63 3.50 -1.18
N LEU A 660 -35.61 3.63 -0.25
CA LEU A 660 -35.97 4.93 0.31
C LEU A 660 -34.74 5.66 0.88
N VAL A 661 -33.92 4.96 1.69
CA VAL A 661 -32.72 5.55 2.26
C VAL A 661 -31.66 5.87 1.19
N THR A 662 -31.48 4.98 0.21
CA THR A 662 -30.57 5.22 -0.93
C THR A 662 -31.00 6.45 -1.71
N ASN A 663 -32.29 6.60 -1.97
CA ASN A 663 -32.87 7.75 -2.64
C ASN A 663 -32.71 9.05 -1.82
N MET A 664 -32.92 9.00 -0.49
CA MET A 664 -32.63 10.13 0.39
C MET A 664 -31.14 10.53 0.37
N MET A 665 -30.22 9.57 0.33
CA MET A 665 -28.77 9.83 0.26
C MET A 665 -28.34 10.48 -1.07
N ARG A 666 -29.13 10.39 -2.15
CA ARG A 666 -28.89 11.18 -3.39
C ARG A 666 -29.01 12.67 -3.11
N SER A 667 -29.93 13.09 -2.22
CA SER A 667 -30.11 14.48 -1.81
C SER A 667 -28.91 15.04 -1.04
N VAL A 668 -28.14 14.20 -0.36
CA VAL A 668 -26.86 14.62 0.26
C VAL A 668 -25.92 15.22 -0.78
N LEU A 669 -25.87 14.63 -2.01
CA LEU A 669 -24.97 15.05 -3.08
C LEU A 669 -25.56 16.17 -3.96
N SER A 670 -26.88 16.32 -4.01
CA SER A 670 -27.51 17.35 -4.85
C SER A 670 -27.71 18.67 -4.11
N GLU A 671 -28.08 18.63 -2.84
CA GLU A 671 -28.52 19.82 -2.08
C GLU A 671 -28.05 19.82 -0.61
N GLY A 672 -27.48 18.70 -0.14
CA GLY A 672 -27.03 18.52 1.24
C GLY A 672 -25.55 18.80 1.47
N THR A 673 -25.01 18.21 2.51
CA THR A 673 -23.63 18.40 2.98
C THR A 673 -22.56 17.95 1.97
N GLY A 674 -22.94 17.19 0.94
CA GLY A 674 -22.08 16.72 -0.14
C GLY A 674 -22.31 17.42 -1.49
N ALA A 675 -23.05 18.53 -1.55
CA ALA A 675 -23.44 19.21 -2.79
C ALA A 675 -22.25 19.63 -3.68
N ALA A 676 -21.06 19.82 -3.11
CA ALA A 676 -19.84 20.10 -3.84
C ALA A 676 -19.50 19.01 -4.88
N VAL A 677 -19.97 17.77 -4.72
CA VAL A 677 -19.81 16.68 -5.70
C VAL A 677 -20.46 17.05 -7.03
N ARG A 678 -21.73 17.48 -6.97
CA ARG A 678 -22.46 17.90 -8.18
C ARG A 678 -21.90 19.20 -8.77
N ALA A 679 -21.52 20.14 -7.91
CA ALA A 679 -20.87 21.38 -8.32
C ALA A 679 -19.53 21.16 -9.04
N SER A 680 -18.82 20.04 -8.74
CA SER A 680 -17.59 19.66 -9.43
C SER A 680 -17.81 18.98 -10.79
N GLY A 681 -19.07 18.76 -11.21
CA GLY A 681 -19.41 18.14 -12.49
C GLY A 681 -19.56 16.60 -12.44
N PHE A 682 -19.63 15.98 -11.28
CA PHE A 682 -19.93 14.55 -11.18
C PHE A 682 -21.42 14.31 -11.45
N GLY A 683 -21.73 13.80 -12.65
CA GLY A 683 -23.11 13.68 -13.16
C GLY A 683 -23.80 12.32 -12.96
N LEU A 684 -23.06 11.26 -12.62
CA LEU A 684 -23.60 9.89 -12.49
C LEU A 684 -24.59 9.77 -11.32
N ASP A 685 -25.54 8.83 -11.43
CA ASP A 685 -26.43 8.49 -10.34
C ASP A 685 -25.65 7.92 -9.15
N ALA A 686 -25.62 8.65 -8.08
CA ALA A 686 -24.84 8.34 -6.90
C ALA A 686 -25.54 8.79 -5.63
N ALA A 687 -25.26 8.08 -4.56
CA ALA A 687 -25.71 8.36 -3.21
C ALA A 687 -24.51 8.39 -2.25
N GLY A 688 -24.61 9.11 -1.15
CA GLY A 688 -23.51 9.20 -0.21
C GLY A 688 -23.86 9.89 1.10
N LYS A 689 -22.89 9.94 2.01
CA LYS A 689 -23.02 10.57 3.32
C LYS A 689 -21.68 11.13 3.80
N THR A 690 -21.69 12.36 4.25
CA THR A 690 -20.60 12.96 5.01
C THR A 690 -20.60 12.48 6.44
N GLY A 691 -19.43 12.32 7.02
CA GLY A 691 -19.24 12.05 8.43
C GLY A 691 -18.28 13.03 9.05
N THR A 692 -18.64 13.51 10.21
CA THR A 692 -17.80 14.36 11.04
C THR A 692 -18.08 13.94 12.48
N THR A 693 -17.04 13.63 13.22
CA THR A 693 -17.17 13.28 14.63
C THR A 693 -17.17 14.54 15.49
N ASN A 694 -17.63 14.39 16.72
CA ASN A 694 -17.56 15.46 17.72
C ASN A 694 -16.11 15.98 17.82
N ASP A 695 -15.96 17.27 18.08
CA ASP A 695 -14.68 17.96 18.13
C ASP A 695 -13.85 17.92 16.83
N LEU A 696 -14.49 17.59 15.68
CA LEU A 696 -13.83 17.51 14.37
C LEU A 696 -12.57 16.59 14.37
N ARG A 697 -12.64 15.44 15.06
CA ARG A 697 -11.50 14.50 15.14
C ARG A 697 -11.31 13.70 13.87
N ASP A 698 -12.41 13.16 13.34
CA ASP A 698 -12.43 12.31 12.15
C ASP A 698 -13.35 12.92 11.09
N ALA A 699 -12.86 12.96 9.88
CA ALA A 699 -13.57 13.38 8.70
C ALA A 699 -13.80 12.19 7.77
N TRP A 700 -15.06 11.89 7.48
CA TRP A 700 -15.46 10.76 6.65
C TRP A 700 -16.26 11.21 5.44
N PHE A 701 -16.13 10.45 4.38
CA PHE A 701 -17.11 10.45 3.29
C PHE A 701 -17.30 9.02 2.76
N VAL A 702 -18.54 8.60 2.66
CA VAL A 702 -18.93 7.37 2.00
C VAL A 702 -19.85 7.71 0.85
N GLY A 703 -19.56 7.22 -0.33
CA GLY A 703 -20.42 7.43 -1.47
C GLY A 703 -20.29 6.28 -2.47
N PHE A 704 -21.36 6.06 -3.21
CA PHE A 704 -21.46 4.94 -4.13
C PHE A 704 -22.35 5.22 -5.32
N THR A 705 -22.06 4.53 -6.41
CA THR A 705 -22.93 4.27 -7.54
C THR A 705 -23.35 2.79 -7.49
N PRO A 706 -24.24 2.31 -8.37
CA PRO A 706 -24.49 0.86 -8.47
C PRO A 706 -23.27 0.01 -8.77
N GLU A 707 -22.17 0.60 -9.25
CA GLU A 707 -20.97 -0.12 -9.71
C GLU A 707 -19.75 0.02 -8.80
N LEU A 708 -19.64 1.12 -8.06
CA LEU A 708 -18.46 1.41 -7.25
C LEU A 708 -18.85 2.10 -5.94
N LEU A 709 -18.43 1.51 -4.82
CA LEU A 709 -18.57 2.05 -3.48
C LEU A 709 -17.19 2.46 -2.97
N THR A 710 -17.08 3.68 -2.42
CA THR A 710 -15.81 4.19 -1.90
C THR A 710 -16.00 4.86 -0.55
N VAL A 711 -15.14 4.49 0.39
CA VAL A 711 -15.04 5.09 1.73
C VAL A 711 -13.72 5.82 1.83
N VAL A 712 -13.77 7.06 2.29
CA VAL A 712 -12.60 7.89 2.59
C VAL A 712 -12.68 8.34 4.04
N TRP A 713 -11.58 8.18 4.75
CA TRP A 713 -11.33 8.70 6.09
C TRP A 713 -10.11 9.60 6.10
N VAL A 714 -10.19 10.71 6.85
CA VAL A 714 -9.07 11.62 7.13
C VAL A 714 -9.07 11.95 8.62
N GLY A 715 -7.92 11.84 9.27
CA GLY A 715 -7.79 12.10 10.71
C GLY A 715 -6.33 12.10 11.18
N LEU A 716 -6.14 12.17 12.48
CA LEU A 716 -4.84 12.08 13.14
C LEU A 716 -4.70 10.76 13.89
N ASP A 717 -3.52 10.14 13.88
CA ASP A 717 -3.29 8.85 14.53
C ASP A 717 -3.46 8.91 16.06
N ASP A 718 -3.18 10.06 16.67
CA ASP A 718 -3.29 10.30 18.11
C ASP A 718 -4.72 10.65 18.60
N ASN A 719 -5.72 10.48 17.74
CA ASN A 719 -7.13 10.77 17.99
C ASN A 719 -7.42 12.22 18.43
N GLN A 720 -6.54 13.15 18.14
CA GLN A 720 -6.81 14.56 18.37
C GLN A 720 -7.68 15.14 17.26
N ALA A 721 -8.29 16.32 17.55
CA ALA A 721 -9.17 16.96 16.59
C ALA A 721 -8.39 17.34 15.31
N LEU A 722 -8.84 16.86 14.14
CA LEU A 722 -8.34 17.29 12.84
C LEU A 722 -8.67 18.78 12.59
N GLY A 723 -9.88 19.21 13.02
CA GLY A 723 -10.38 20.56 12.86
C GLY A 723 -10.95 20.86 11.46
N LEU A 724 -11.27 19.81 10.68
CA LEU A 724 -11.92 19.86 9.38
C LEU A 724 -13.09 18.89 9.34
N SER A 725 -14.17 19.27 8.68
CA SER A 725 -15.33 18.39 8.46
C SER A 725 -15.08 17.36 7.35
N GLY A 726 -15.97 16.35 7.27
CA GLY A 726 -15.97 15.39 6.18
C GLY A 726 -16.10 16.05 4.80
N ALA A 727 -16.91 17.08 4.69
CA ALA A 727 -17.07 17.88 3.45
C ALA A 727 -15.78 18.60 3.05
N GLN A 728 -14.96 19.04 4.01
CA GLN A 728 -13.73 19.78 3.75
C GLN A 728 -12.52 18.85 3.45
N ALA A 729 -12.44 17.68 4.11
CA ALA A 729 -11.26 16.83 4.02
C ALA A 729 -11.49 15.56 3.19
N ALA A 730 -12.52 14.76 3.46
CA ALA A 730 -12.74 13.46 2.83
C ALA A 730 -13.48 13.53 1.49
N LEU A 731 -14.50 14.39 1.38
CA LEU A 731 -15.31 14.56 0.17
C LEU A 731 -14.49 14.92 -1.07
N PRO A 732 -13.52 15.88 -1.02
CA PRO A 732 -12.71 16.23 -2.19
C PRO A 732 -11.85 15.05 -2.69
N ILE A 733 -11.37 14.19 -1.78
CA ILE A 733 -10.59 12.99 -2.11
C ILE A 733 -11.49 11.99 -2.83
N TRP A 734 -12.66 11.71 -2.27
CA TRP A 734 -13.67 10.84 -2.87
C TRP A 734 -14.05 11.31 -4.27
N THR A 735 -14.35 12.59 -4.42
CA THR A 735 -14.77 13.20 -5.68
C THR A 735 -13.70 13.07 -6.76
N ALA A 736 -12.44 13.39 -6.41
CA ALA A 736 -11.31 13.27 -7.33
C ALA A 736 -11.07 11.82 -7.78
N PHE A 737 -11.26 10.85 -6.88
CA PHE A 737 -11.16 9.44 -7.20
C PHE A 737 -12.31 8.99 -8.09
N MET A 738 -13.56 9.21 -7.69
CA MET A 738 -14.74 8.68 -8.38
C MET A 738 -14.91 9.27 -9.78
N GLN A 739 -14.62 10.56 -9.97
CA GLN A 739 -14.68 11.20 -11.29
C GLN A 739 -13.75 10.51 -12.30
N ARG A 740 -12.57 10.13 -11.85
CA ARG A 740 -11.58 9.46 -12.70
C ARG A 740 -11.83 7.97 -12.84
N ALA A 741 -12.23 7.33 -11.75
CA ALA A 741 -12.52 5.89 -11.72
C ALA A 741 -13.71 5.50 -12.62
N LEU A 742 -14.68 6.40 -12.75
CA LEU A 742 -15.89 6.19 -13.55
C LEU A 742 -15.92 7.06 -14.82
N ALA A 743 -14.78 7.64 -15.19
CA ALA A 743 -14.68 8.45 -16.41
C ALA A 743 -15.02 7.57 -17.64
N GLY A 744 -16.02 7.97 -18.41
CA GLY A 744 -16.46 7.20 -19.58
C GLY A 744 -17.42 6.05 -19.30
N HIS A 745 -17.71 5.74 -18.04
CA HIS A 745 -18.78 4.81 -17.69
C HIS A 745 -20.16 5.44 -17.99
N GLY A 746 -21.10 4.59 -18.44
CA GLY A 746 -22.51 5.01 -18.61
C GLY A 746 -23.15 5.26 -17.24
N ASP A 747 -24.08 6.20 -17.22
CA ASP A 747 -24.93 6.39 -16.05
C ASP A 747 -25.86 5.20 -15.87
N ARG A 748 -25.67 4.47 -14.76
CA ARG A 748 -26.51 3.37 -14.36
C ARG A 748 -27.30 3.80 -13.13
N ALA A 749 -28.63 3.85 -13.27
CA ALA A 749 -29.50 4.18 -12.16
C ALA A 749 -29.57 3.04 -11.11
N PHE A 750 -29.91 3.36 -9.89
CA PHE A 750 -30.23 2.40 -8.87
C PHE A 750 -31.54 1.68 -9.24
N ASP A 751 -31.58 0.36 -9.05
CA ASP A 751 -32.77 -0.45 -9.32
C ASP A 751 -33.91 -0.02 -8.38
N VAL A 752 -35.08 0.30 -8.94
CA VAL A 752 -36.28 0.68 -8.19
C VAL A 752 -37.12 -0.55 -7.90
N PRO A 753 -37.39 -0.89 -6.63
CA PRO A 753 -38.29 -2.01 -6.27
C PRO A 753 -39.75 -1.76 -6.74
N ASP A 754 -40.48 -2.85 -7.04
CA ASP A 754 -41.85 -2.78 -7.58
C ASP A 754 -42.86 -2.08 -6.68
N ASN A 755 -42.64 -2.08 -5.34
CA ASN A 755 -43.55 -1.46 -4.38
C ASN A 755 -43.12 -0.05 -3.96
N ILE A 756 -42.32 0.61 -4.79
CA ILE A 756 -42.02 2.03 -4.67
C ILE A 756 -42.86 2.82 -5.67
N ASN A 757 -43.53 3.84 -5.16
CA ASN A 757 -44.25 4.83 -5.95
C ASN A 757 -43.59 6.23 -5.82
N PHE A 758 -43.65 7.02 -6.89
CA PHE A 758 -43.15 8.38 -6.92
C PHE A 758 -44.31 9.35 -6.98
N VAL A 759 -44.36 10.27 -6.02
CA VAL A 759 -45.40 11.31 -5.95
C VAL A 759 -44.75 12.67 -5.91
N GLU A 760 -45.34 13.61 -6.61
CA GLU A 760 -44.92 15.02 -6.51
C GLU A 760 -45.42 15.60 -5.18
N ILE A 761 -44.49 16.12 -4.40
CA ILE A 761 -44.76 16.75 -3.10
C ILE A 761 -44.18 18.14 -3.02
N ASP A 762 -44.71 18.96 -2.13
CA ASP A 762 -44.02 20.16 -1.69
C ASP A 762 -42.84 19.76 -0.79
N ARG A 763 -41.68 20.25 -1.17
CA ARG A 763 -40.40 19.88 -0.55
C ARG A 763 -40.33 20.21 0.95
N ASP A 764 -40.97 21.30 1.37
CA ASP A 764 -40.80 21.81 2.72
C ASP A 764 -41.85 21.22 3.68
N THR A 765 -43.06 21.03 3.22
CA THR A 765 -44.16 20.50 4.02
C THR A 765 -44.30 18.98 3.92
N GLY A 766 -43.76 18.34 2.86
CA GLY A 766 -43.94 16.92 2.58
C GLY A 766 -45.35 16.53 2.13
N ALA A 767 -46.27 17.47 1.98
CA ALA A 767 -47.63 17.26 1.51
C ALA A 767 -47.71 17.10 -0.02
N SER A 768 -48.75 16.47 -0.56
CA SER A 768 -48.93 16.29 -2.01
C SER A 768 -48.94 17.67 -2.72
N ALA A 769 -48.22 17.75 -3.83
CA ALA A 769 -48.13 18.98 -4.57
C ALA A 769 -49.50 19.40 -5.13
N SER A 770 -49.83 20.71 -5.01
CA SER A 770 -50.99 21.33 -5.59
C SER A 770 -50.59 22.49 -6.51
N PRO A 771 -51.44 22.93 -7.45
CA PRO A 771 -51.18 24.13 -8.24
C PRO A 771 -50.90 25.32 -7.33
N GLY A 772 -49.71 25.87 -7.41
CA GLY A 772 -49.26 26.98 -6.55
C GLY A 772 -48.14 26.63 -5.57
N CYS A 773 -47.81 25.37 -5.39
CA CYS A 773 -46.61 24.97 -4.63
C CYS A 773 -45.34 25.44 -5.32
N LEU A 774 -44.48 26.19 -4.61
CA LEU A 774 -43.28 26.82 -5.18
C LEU A 774 -42.11 25.85 -5.38
N ARG A 775 -42.01 24.78 -4.56
CA ARG A 775 -40.88 23.84 -4.52
C ARG A 775 -41.36 22.41 -4.60
N VAL A 776 -41.77 22.01 -5.81
CA VAL A 776 -42.22 20.64 -6.08
C VAL A 776 -41.05 19.74 -6.36
N VAL A 777 -41.03 18.57 -5.71
CA VAL A 777 -40.04 17.49 -5.92
C VAL A 777 -40.74 16.15 -6.05
N SER A 778 -40.17 15.28 -6.86
CA SER A 778 -40.60 13.87 -6.95
C SER A 778 -40.03 13.09 -5.79
N GLU A 779 -40.86 12.56 -4.93
CA GLU A 779 -40.48 11.80 -3.72
C GLU A 779 -40.87 10.34 -3.82
N ALA A 780 -40.03 9.46 -3.27
CA ALA A 780 -40.25 8.02 -3.25
C ALA A 780 -41.01 7.59 -1.99
N PHE A 781 -42.05 6.79 -2.18
CA PHE A 781 -42.90 6.26 -1.11
C PHE A 781 -43.04 4.72 -1.22
N LEU A 782 -43.21 4.05 -0.10
CA LEU A 782 -43.81 2.72 -0.10
C LEU A 782 -45.28 2.83 -0.54
N LEU A 783 -45.77 1.91 -1.36
CA LEU A 783 -47.16 1.86 -1.75
C LEU A 783 -48.08 1.94 -0.52
N GLY A 784 -48.95 2.92 -0.47
CA GLY A 784 -49.87 3.18 0.63
C GLY A 784 -49.33 4.08 1.74
N SER A 785 -48.09 4.61 1.59
CA SER A 785 -47.52 5.58 2.52
C SER A 785 -47.42 6.99 1.94
N GLU A 786 -48.03 7.24 0.77
CA GLU A 786 -48.08 8.53 0.11
C GLU A 786 -48.88 9.55 0.94
N PRO A 787 -48.54 10.85 0.89
CA PRO A 787 -49.27 11.87 1.61
C PRO A 787 -50.68 12.03 1.04
N THR A 788 -51.68 12.05 1.92
CA THR A 788 -53.11 12.26 1.58
C THR A 788 -53.52 13.74 1.59
N GLU A 789 -52.73 14.55 2.27
CA GLU A 789 -53.01 15.99 2.40
C GLU A 789 -52.32 16.77 1.29
N ALA A 790 -52.98 17.73 0.73
CA ALA A 790 -52.44 18.66 -0.26
C ALA A 790 -51.75 19.84 0.43
N CYS A 791 -50.70 20.36 -0.20
CA CYS A 791 -50.01 21.54 0.27
C CYS A 791 -50.96 22.76 0.30
N GLU A 792 -51.22 23.31 1.50
CA GLU A 792 -52.08 24.47 1.74
C GLU A 792 -51.33 25.79 1.84
N VAL A 793 -50.03 25.75 2.12
CA VAL A 793 -49.18 26.89 2.47
C VAL A 793 -49.05 27.91 1.32
N HIS A 794 -49.31 27.51 0.11
CA HIS A 794 -49.13 28.35 -1.10
C HIS A 794 -50.44 28.51 -1.91
N ARG A 795 -51.59 28.31 -1.29
CA ARG A 795 -52.91 28.67 -1.91
C ARG A 795 -53.08 30.18 -1.94
N PHE A 796 -52.48 30.83 -2.95
CA PHE A 796 -52.81 32.21 -3.31
C PHE A 796 -52.99 32.35 -4.82
#